data_af5b89d66ad879bbd84fe102b753b992
#
_entry.id   af5b89d66ad879bbd84fe102b753b992
#
_cell.length_a   1.000
_cell.length_b   1.000
_cell.length_c   1.000
_cell.angle_alpha   90.00
_cell.angle_beta   90.00
_cell.angle_gamma   90.00
#
_symmetry.space_group_name_H-M   'P 1'
#
loop_
_entity.id
_entity.type
_entity.pdbx_description
1 polymer ?
#
loop_
_entity_poly.entity_id
_entity_poly.type
_entity_poly.pdbx_seq_one_letter_code
_entity_poly.pdbx_strand_id
1 'polypeptide(L)'
;MSENNYGGDQIQILKGLEAVRKRPGMYIGSTSSRGLHHLVYEIVDNAVDEALAGYCNTIEVTINQDNSITVIDNGRGVPVDVNHETGKPAVEVVYTMLHAGGKFGGGGYKVSGGLHGVGASVVNALSEWMEVYVKRDGHIYNQRYERGNVCYPLKVVGDCPLEETGTKVTFLPDKEIFQETTVYEYNILKSRLREMAFLTKGIKIVLKDAREGIEQERVFHYEGGIKEFVEYLNKSKDALYDKIIYCEGLKDGVQVEVAFQHNDGYNEVVDSFVNNIKTPEGGTHLTGFKNALTKTFNDYAKKNKLIKDSEQSLSGDDIREGLTAIVSVKIEDPQFEGQTKQKLGNTVARSAVDSIVSEQLEIFLEQNPAVAKVICEKSILAQRAREAARKARDLTRRKTALENTSLPGKLADCSDRDPKNCEIYIVEGDSAGGSAKTARSRATQGILPLRGKILNVEKARLDRILGNEEIKAMITAFGTGIHEDFDISKLRYHKIIIMTDADVDGAHIATLLLTFFYRFMPELIKQGHVYLAQPPLYKIEKNKKVWYAYSDEELNQIMLEIGRDQNNKVQRYKGLGEMDADQLWETTMDPEKRILLRVNMDEDSESEIDVTFSTLMGDKVEPRREFIEANAKYVKNLDI
;
A
#
# COMPACT_ATOMS: atom_id res chain seq x y z
N MET A 1 38.61 -21.44 -25.12
CA MET A 1 37.72 -21.98 -24.10
C MET A 1 38.37 -21.69 -22.77
N SER A 2 37.92 -20.64 -22.04
CA SER A 2 38.40 -20.38 -20.71
C SER A 2 37.71 -21.37 -19.77
N GLU A 3 38.48 -22.25 -19.16
CA GLU A 3 38.01 -23.13 -18.10
C GLU A 3 37.42 -22.28 -16.97
N ASN A 4 36.11 -22.37 -16.79
CA ASN A 4 35.42 -21.87 -15.63
C ASN A 4 35.81 -22.76 -14.42
N ASN A 5 36.92 -22.45 -13.79
CA ASN A 5 37.42 -23.19 -12.64
C ASN A 5 36.66 -22.66 -11.39
N TYR A 6 35.43 -23.18 -11.17
CA TYR A 6 34.66 -22.91 -9.95
C TYR A 6 35.30 -23.71 -8.80
N GLY A 7 36.14 -23.07 -8.02
CA GLY A 7 36.86 -23.67 -6.90
C GLY A 7 36.51 -23.02 -5.54
N GLY A 8 36.93 -23.63 -4.45
CA GLY A 8 36.68 -23.14 -3.08
C GLY A 8 37.10 -21.71 -2.82
N ASP A 9 38.14 -21.22 -3.50
CA ASP A 9 38.64 -19.85 -3.38
C ASP A 9 37.68 -18.78 -3.96
N GLN A 10 36.67 -19.20 -4.74
CA GLN A 10 35.63 -18.32 -5.28
C GLN A 10 34.43 -18.15 -4.32
N ILE A 11 34.38 -18.92 -3.25
CA ILE A 11 33.36 -18.81 -2.21
C ILE A 11 33.75 -17.67 -1.28
N GLN A 12 33.06 -16.53 -1.40
CA GLN A 12 33.25 -15.38 -0.54
C GLN A 12 32.38 -15.49 0.72
N ILE A 13 32.99 -15.35 1.89
CA ILE A 13 32.29 -15.27 3.18
C ILE A 13 32.19 -13.77 3.54
N LEU A 14 30.98 -13.24 3.52
CA LEU A 14 30.69 -11.88 3.96
C LEU A 14 30.49 -11.87 5.48
N LYS A 15 31.18 -10.96 6.17
CA LYS A 15 31.10 -10.86 7.64
C LYS A 15 30.38 -9.59 8.07
N GLY A 16 29.56 -9.69 9.12
CA GLY A 16 28.90 -8.54 9.75
C GLY A 16 28.06 -7.69 8.79
N LEU A 17 28.19 -6.38 8.89
CA LEU A 17 27.38 -5.41 8.14
C LEU A 17 27.76 -5.31 6.65
N GLU A 18 28.90 -5.83 6.24
CA GLU A 18 29.27 -5.90 4.82
C GLU A 18 28.28 -6.76 4.01
N ALA A 19 27.76 -7.83 4.63
CA ALA A 19 26.74 -8.68 4.01
C ALA A 19 25.46 -7.90 3.72
N VAL A 20 25.04 -7.01 4.64
CA VAL A 20 23.86 -6.14 4.47
C VAL A 20 24.06 -5.18 3.30
N ARG A 21 25.20 -4.51 3.22
CA ARG A 21 25.49 -3.57 2.13
C ARG A 21 25.57 -4.25 0.75
N LYS A 22 26.09 -5.47 0.68
CA LYS A 22 26.16 -6.23 -0.59
C LYS A 22 24.82 -6.83 -1.03
N ARG A 23 23.93 -7.13 -0.10
CA ARG A 23 22.62 -7.74 -0.37
C ARG A 23 21.49 -7.08 0.45
N PRO A 24 21.26 -5.78 0.29
CA PRO A 24 20.28 -5.04 1.11
C PRO A 24 18.86 -5.60 0.97
N GLY A 25 18.48 -6.05 -0.23
CA GLY A 25 17.16 -6.64 -0.47
C GLY A 25 16.80 -7.86 0.39
N MET A 26 17.81 -8.58 0.92
CA MET A 26 17.55 -9.69 1.87
C MET A 26 17.04 -9.20 3.23
N TYR A 27 17.32 -7.93 3.60
CA TYR A 27 17.00 -7.36 4.91
C TYR A 27 15.84 -6.38 4.86
N ILE A 28 15.73 -5.57 3.79
CA ILE A 28 14.73 -4.51 3.64
C ILE A 28 13.79 -4.74 2.45
N GLY A 29 13.85 -5.92 1.80
CA GLY A 29 13.00 -6.31 0.68
C GLY A 29 13.39 -5.68 -0.66
N SER A 30 13.72 -4.40 -0.71
CA SER A 30 14.13 -3.69 -1.93
C SER A 30 15.04 -2.50 -1.61
N THR A 31 15.65 -1.90 -2.63
CA THR A 31 16.38 -0.62 -2.55
C THR A 31 15.64 0.53 -3.23
N SER A 32 14.36 0.33 -3.56
CA SER A 32 13.44 1.36 -4.06
C SER A 32 12.90 2.24 -2.92
N SER A 33 11.95 3.14 -3.22
CA SER A 33 11.24 3.97 -2.23
C SER A 33 10.70 3.14 -1.05
N ARG A 34 10.17 1.93 -1.28
CA ARG A 34 9.69 1.02 -0.23
C ARG A 34 10.78 0.66 0.78
N GLY A 35 11.92 0.19 0.31
CA GLY A 35 13.05 -0.15 1.20
C GLY A 35 13.63 1.06 1.91
N LEU A 36 13.61 2.24 1.27
CA LEU A 36 14.02 3.50 1.88
C LEU A 36 13.16 3.83 3.11
N HIS A 37 11.83 3.78 2.97
CA HIS A 37 10.89 4.05 4.07
C HIS A 37 10.95 2.98 5.16
N HIS A 38 11.29 1.74 4.80
CA HIS A 38 11.47 0.64 5.76
C HIS A 38 12.56 0.92 6.80
N LEU A 39 13.60 1.68 6.44
CA LEU A 39 14.62 2.11 7.42
C LEU A 39 14.01 2.92 8.58
N VAL A 40 13.03 3.77 8.29
CA VAL A 40 12.32 4.55 9.32
C VAL A 40 11.50 3.61 10.20
N TYR A 41 10.81 2.66 9.60
CA TYR A 41 9.96 1.71 10.33
C TYR A 41 10.78 0.88 11.32
N GLU A 42 11.96 0.39 10.95
CA GLU A 42 12.82 -0.39 11.85
C GLU A 42 13.26 0.40 13.10
N ILE A 43 13.50 1.70 12.98
CA ILE A 43 13.84 2.54 14.15
C ILE A 43 12.60 2.87 14.97
N VAL A 44 11.46 3.18 14.33
CA VAL A 44 10.19 3.47 15.02
C VAL A 44 9.66 2.22 15.74
N ASP A 45 9.77 1.03 15.13
CA ASP A 45 9.36 -0.24 15.74
C ASP A 45 10.11 -0.51 17.06
N ASN A 46 11.38 -0.10 17.18
CA ASN A 46 12.11 -0.20 18.45
C ASN A 46 11.51 0.71 19.52
N ALA A 47 11.06 1.92 19.17
CA ALA A 47 10.38 2.82 20.10
C ALA A 47 8.96 2.32 20.46
N VAL A 48 8.24 1.71 19.49
CA VAL A 48 6.95 1.06 19.73
C VAL A 48 7.09 -0.16 20.64
N ASP A 49 8.18 -0.93 20.52
CA ASP A 49 8.46 -2.05 21.44
C ASP A 49 8.67 -1.56 22.89
N GLU A 50 9.31 -0.38 23.10
CA GLU A 50 9.36 0.27 24.42
C GLU A 50 7.97 0.66 24.92
N ALA A 51 7.08 1.11 24.02
CA ALA A 51 5.71 1.44 24.37
C ALA A 51 4.88 0.20 24.73
N LEU A 52 5.04 -0.90 23.99
CA LEU A 52 4.40 -2.19 24.31
C LEU A 52 4.89 -2.77 25.64
N ALA A 53 6.13 -2.49 26.01
CA ALA A 53 6.69 -2.83 27.31
C ALA A 53 6.25 -1.87 28.44
N GLY A 54 5.52 -0.79 28.12
CA GLY A 54 4.97 0.18 29.08
C GLY A 54 5.93 1.31 29.49
N TYR A 55 7.04 1.50 28.79
CA TYR A 55 8.08 2.48 29.14
C TYR A 55 8.12 3.71 28.24
N CYS A 56 7.42 3.70 27.10
CA CYS A 56 7.37 4.83 26.16
C CYS A 56 5.92 5.24 25.91
N ASN A 57 5.66 6.55 25.87
CA ASN A 57 4.34 7.09 25.52
C ASN A 57 4.41 8.17 24.45
N THR A 58 5.59 8.58 24.02
CA THR A 58 5.77 9.63 23.00
C THR A 58 6.91 9.27 22.06
N ILE A 59 6.63 9.33 20.76
CA ILE A 59 7.59 9.12 19.68
C ILE A 59 7.53 10.34 18.75
N GLU A 60 8.66 10.93 18.41
CA GLU A 60 8.76 12.00 17.42
C GLU A 60 9.58 11.52 16.22
N VAL A 61 9.04 11.71 15.01
CA VAL A 61 9.72 11.40 13.74
C VAL A 61 9.82 12.69 12.94
N THR A 62 11.04 13.06 12.54
CA THR A 62 11.27 14.28 11.76
C THR A 62 12.03 13.96 10.48
N ILE A 63 11.50 14.43 9.35
CA ILE A 63 12.23 14.53 8.08
C ILE A 63 12.97 15.86 8.14
N ASN A 64 14.30 15.81 8.23
CA ASN A 64 15.14 17.00 8.35
C ASN A 64 15.35 17.71 6.99
N GLN A 65 15.91 18.92 7.01
CA GLN A 65 16.17 19.72 5.81
C GLN A 65 17.11 19.02 4.81
N ASP A 66 18.11 18.30 5.31
CA ASP A 66 19.05 17.51 4.51
C ASP A 66 18.49 16.15 4.08
N ASN A 67 17.19 15.91 4.34
CA ASN A 67 16.48 14.65 4.10
C ASN A 67 17.01 13.47 4.95
N SER A 68 17.74 13.74 6.04
CA SER A 68 17.97 12.74 7.09
C SER A 68 16.68 12.56 7.92
N ILE A 69 16.60 11.44 8.64
CA ILE A 69 15.49 11.15 9.56
C ILE A 69 15.99 11.22 11.00
N THR A 70 15.21 11.87 11.84
CA THR A 70 15.38 11.81 13.29
C THR A 70 14.20 11.13 13.93
N VAL A 71 14.45 10.12 14.76
CA VAL A 71 13.44 9.45 15.61
C VAL A 71 13.83 9.65 17.07
N ILE A 72 12.90 10.13 17.89
CA ILE A 72 13.08 10.35 19.33
C ILE A 72 12.00 9.58 20.06
N ASP A 73 12.36 8.80 21.06
CA ASP A 73 11.47 8.17 22.00
C ASP A 73 11.79 8.62 23.44
N ASN A 74 10.81 8.50 24.33
CA ASN A 74 10.97 8.71 25.76
C ASN A 74 10.93 7.38 26.55
N GLY A 75 11.43 6.30 25.94
CA GLY A 75 11.57 4.99 26.58
C GLY A 75 12.73 4.94 27.60
N ARG A 76 13.14 3.74 27.97
CA ARG A 76 14.24 3.53 28.95
C ARG A 76 15.62 3.96 28.46
N GLY A 77 15.77 4.22 27.16
CA GLY A 77 17.07 4.39 26.49
C GLY A 77 17.80 3.05 26.29
N VAL A 78 18.49 2.92 25.16
CA VAL A 78 19.31 1.73 24.88
C VAL A 78 20.36 1.55 25.97
N PRO A 79 20.63 0.33 26.48
CA PRO A 79 21.68 0.10 27.49
C PRO A 79 23.05 0.62 27.01
N VAL A 80 23.79 1.25 27.92
CA VAL A 80 25.11 1.86 27.62
C VAL A 80 26.27 1.14 28.32
N ASP A 81 25.94 0.23 29.25
CA ASP A 81 26.90 -0.62 29.96
C ASP A 81 27.60 -1.60 29.00
N VAL A 82 28.74 -2.11 29.46
CA VAL A 82 29.55 -3.03 28.65
C VAL A 82 28.90 -4.41 28.59
N ASN A 83 28.68 -4.88 27.38
CA ASN A 83 28.26 -6.28 27.16
C ASN A 83 29.45 -7.22 27.42
N HIS A 84 29.26 -8.16 28.34
CA HIS A 84 30.34 -9.05 28.83
C HIS A 84 30.88 -10.01 27.76
N GLU A 85 30.08 -10.39 26.75
CA GLU A 85 30.54 -11.30 25.69
C GLU A 85 31.43 -10.60 24.68
N THR A 86 31.09 -9.35 24.33
CA THR A 86 31.76 -8.60 23.26
C THR A 86 32.82 -7.63 23.77
N GLY A 87 32.75 -7.26 25.07
CA GLY A 87 33.59 -6.22 25.66
C GLY A 87 33.28 -4.80 25.15
N LYS A 88 32.16 -4.60 24.45
CA LYS A 88 31.74 -3.33 23.86
C LYS A 88 30.52 -2.77 24.59
N PRO A 89 30.28 -1.43 24.55
CA PRO A 89 29.03 -0.87 25.02
C PRO A 89 27.82 -1.53 24.34
N ALA A 90 26.75 -1.81 25.08
CA ALA A 90 25.57 -2.48 24.53
C ALA A 90 24.94 -1.70 23.37
N VAL A 91 24.94 -0.37 23.41
CA VAL A 91 24.50 0.48 22.29
C VAL A 91 25.33 0.23 21.02
N GLU A 92 26.67 0.09 21.13
CA GLU A 92 27.51 -0.25 19.99
C GLU A 92 27.16 -1.65 19.43
N VAL A 93 26.93 -2.63 20.31
CA VAL A 93 26.54 -3.98 19.90
C VAL A 93 25.22 -3.95 19.11
N VAL A 94 24.20 -3.24 19.60
CA VAL A 94 22.88 -3.13 18.93
C VAL A 94 22.97 -2.52 17.54
N TYR A 95 23.82 -1.52 17.33
CA TYR A 95 23.91 -0.82 16.04
C TYR A 95 24.98 -1.38 15.09
N THR A 96 25.88 -2.26 15.55
CA THR A 96 26.97 -2.79 14.70
C THR A 96 26.99 -4.29 14.51
N MET A 97 26.19 -5.03 15.27
CA MET A 97 26.15 -6.49 15.17
C MET A 97 24.79 -6.99 14.73
N LEU A 98 24.80 -7.96 13.81
CA LEU A 98 23.58 -8.68 13.42
C LEU A 98 23.23 -9.70 14.50
N HIS A 99 21.91 -9.94 14.66
CA HIS A 99 21.39 -10.89 15.64
C HIS A 99 21.79 -10.56 17.09
N ALA A 100 21.86 -9.29 17.40
CA ALA A 100 22.13 -8.77 18.74
C ALA A 100 20.95 -7.91 19.22
N GLY A 101 20.49 -8.14 20.44
CA GLY A 101 19.40 -7.35 21.04
C GLY A 101 18.83 -7.98 22.30
N GLY A 102 18.16 -7.17 23.13
CA GLY A 102 17.52 -7.59 24.38
C GLY A 102 16.20 -8.35 24.21
N LYS A 103 15.84 -8.73 22.98
CA LYS A 103 14.54 -9.33 22.63
C LYS A 103 14.63 -10.88 22.45
N PHE A 104 15.81 -11.47 22.63
CA PHE A 104 16.05 -12.92 22.55
C PHE A 104 15.88 -13.64 23.91
N GLY A 105 14.68 -13.58 24.53
CA GLY A 105 14.37 -14.37 25.72
C GLY A 105 14.95 -13.86 27.05
N GLY A 106 15.51 -12.66 27.11
CA GLY A 106 16.16 -12.09 28.30
C GLY A 106 15.24 -11.37 29.31
N GLY A 107 13.92 -11.53 29.25
CA GLY A 107 12.97 -10.94 30.21
C GLY A 107 12.70 -9.45 30.06
N GLY A 108 13.34 -8.74 29.11
CA GLY A 108 13.15 -7.31 28.88
C GLY A 108 11.88 -6.94 28.11
N TYR A 109 11.40 -7.87 27.27
CA TYR A 109 10.21 -7.70 26.43
C TYR A 109 9.44 -9.03 26.36
N LYS A 110 8.16 -9.01 26.73
CA LYS A 110 7.26 -10.19 26.61
C LYS A 110 6.71 -10.29 25.19
N VAL A 111 6.50 -9.16 24.54
CA VAL A 111 6.00 -9.07 23.17
C VAL A 111 6.83 -7.99 22.47
N SER A 112 7.34 -8.29 21.28
CA SER A 112 8.04 -7.30 20.47
C SER A 112 7.82 -7.55 18.97
N GLY A 113 7.91 -6.49 18.18
CA GLY A 113 7.93 -6.55 16.72
C GLY A 113 9.33 -6.90 16.18
N GLY A 114 10.38 -6.44 16.87
CA GLY A 114 11.78 -6.63 16.50
C GLY A 114 12.34 -7.97 16.93
N LEU A 115 12.04 -9.05 16.19
CA LEU A 115 12.36 -10.44 16.56
C LEU A 115 13.76 -10.89 16.19
N HIS A 116 14.35 -10.33 15.14
CA HIS A 116 15.57 -10.86 14.54
C HIS A 116 16.85 -10.18 15.05
N GLY A 117 16.73 -9.09 15.83
CA GLY A 117 17.88 -8.32 16.34
C GLY A 117 18.78 -7.75 15.23
N VAL A 118 18.19 -7.36 14.10
CA VAL A 118 18.93 -6.87 12.94
C VAL A 118 18.54 -5.44 12.51
N GLY A 119 17.34 -4.96 12.84
CA GLY A 119 16.80 -3.72 12.30
C GLY A 119 17.70 -2.51 12.48
N ALA A 120 18.12 -2.22 13.71
CA ALA A 120 18.99 -1.08 14.01
C ALA A 120 20.34 -1.17 13.29
N SER A 121 20.99 -2.33 13.27
CA SER A 121 22.26 -2.55 12.61
C SER A 121 22.14 -2.51 11.08
N VAL A 122 21.02 -2.95 10.52
CA VAL A 122 20.71 -2.85 9.08
C VAL A 122 20.56 -1.37 8.68
N VAL A 123 19.82 -0.57 9.45
CA VAL A 123 19.68 0.88 9.17
C VAL A 123 21.05 1.56 9.20
N ASN A 124 21.88 1.25 10.20
CA ASN A 124 23.24 1.77 10.29
C ASN A 124 24.09 1.37 9.06
N ALA A 125 24.06 0.10 8.66
CA ALA A 125 24.81 -0.39 7.49
C ALA A 125 24.39 0.28 6.17
N LEU A 126 23.11 0.64 6.02
CA LEU A 126 22.55 1.23 4.81
C LEU A 126 22.46 2.76 4.85
N SER A 127 23.00 3.38 5.90
CA SER A 127 23.12 4.83 6.06
C SER A 127 24.52 5.32 5.70
N GLU A 128 24.59 6.49 5.10
CA GLU A 128 25.87 7.20 4.90
C GLU A 128 26.49 7.54 6.26
N TRP A 129 25.64 8.04 7.16
CA TRP A 129 25.98 8.23 8.58
C TRP A 129 24.76 8.01 9.47
N MET A 130 25.03 7.62 10.71
CA MET A 130 24.05 7.52 11.77
C MET A 130 24.62 8.08 13.06
N GLU A 131 23.81 8.80 13.82
CA GLU A 131 24.16 9.35 15.12
C GLU A 131 23.11 8.97 16.16
N VAL A 132 23.57 8.43 17.28
CA VAL A 132 22.71 7.94 18.36
C VAL A 132 23.02 8.72 19.63
N TYR A 133 21.97 9.26 20.24
CA TYR A 133 22.00 9.83 21.59
C TYR A 133 21.14 8.99 22.49
N VAL A 134 21.64 8.70 23.68
CA VAL A 134 20.90 7.96 24.71
C VAL A 134 20.89 8.80 26.00
N LYS A 135 19.69 9.09 26.50
CA LYS A 135 19.48 9.66 27.85
C LYS A 135 19.26 8.50 28.81
N ARG A 136 20.19 8.30 29.74
CA ARG A 136 20.11 7.24 30.74
C ARG A 136 20.99 7.55 31.94
N ASP A 137 20.52 7.16 33.12
CA ASP A 137 21.29 7.28 34.39
C ASP A 137 21.84 8.69 34.65
N GLY A 138 21.07 9.73 34.28
CA GLY A 138 21.42 11.14 34.48
C GLY A 138 22.41 11.71 33.47
N HIS A 139 22.79 10.95 32.46
CA HIS A 139 23.76 11.37 31.44
C HIS A 139 23.19 11.27 30.02
N ILE A 140 23.75 12.06 29.12
CA ILE A 140 23.50 11.99 27.69
C ILE A 140 24.72 11.37 27.02
N TYR A 141 24.56 10.19 26.49
CA TYR A 141 25.60 9.46 25.75
C TYR A 141 25.43 9.70 24.25
N ASN A 142 26.55 9.69 23.51
CA ASN A 142 26.55 9.85 22.05
C ASN A 142 27.55 8.92 21.39
N GLN A 143 27.17 8.35 20.28
CA GLN A 143 28.05 7.60 19.37
C GLN A 143 27.60 7.84 17.92
N ARG A 144 28.58 7.96 17.02
CA ARG A 144 28.37 8.16 15.59
C ARG A 144 28.94 7.00 14.79
N TYR A 145 28.28 6.70 13.70
CA TYR A 145 28.63 5.64 12.77
C TYR A 145 28.63 6.18 11.35
N GLU A 146 29.48 5.61 10.48
CA GLU A 146 29.49 5.85 9.05
C GLU A 146 29.51 4.51 8.31
N ARG A 147 28.49 4.26 7.49
CA ARG A 147 28.32 3.01 6.73
C ARG A 147 28.48 1.75 7.59
N GLY A 148 27.92 1.78 8.79
CA GLY A 148 27.99 0.69 9.74
C GLY A 148 29.23 0.67 10.63
N ASN A 149 30.23 1.52 10.39
CA ASN A 149 31.47 1.56 11.17
C ASN A 149 31.43 2.63 12.26
N VAL A 150 31.99 2.32 13.42
CA VAL A 150 32.10 3.25 14.55
C VAL A 150 33.08 4.35 14.24
N CYS A 151 32.68 5.62 14.35
CA CYS A 151 33.56 6.77 14.15
C CYS A 151 34.40 7.09 15.38
N TYR A 152 33.80 6.95 16.56
CA TYR A 152 34.47 7.18 17.86
C TYR A 152 33.79 6.37 18.97
N PRO A 153 34.50 6.03 20.06
CA PRO A 153 33.93 5.33 21.21
C PRO A 153 32.76 6.09 21.82
N LEU A 154 31.84 5.35 22.45
CA LEU A 154 30.72 5.94 23.19
C LEU A 154 31.26 6.96 24.21
N LYS A 155 30.69 8.16 24.24
CA LYS A 155 31.10 9.23 25.12
C LYS A 155 29.90 9.91 25.79
N VAL A 156 30.10 10.41 27.01
CA VAL A 156 29.15 11.31 27.65
C VAL A 156 29.35 12.72 27.06
N VAL A 157 28.26 13.32 26.61
CA VAL A 157 28.26 14.66 25.99
C VAL A 157 27.50 15.70 26.79
N GLY A 158 26.79 15.28 27.84
CA GLY A 158 26.02 16.16 28.72
C GLY A 158 25.34 15.39 29.83
N ASP A 159 24.69 16.13 30.71
CA ASP A 159 23.88 15.60 31.80
C ASP A 159 22.39 15.86 31.52
N CYS A 160 21.50 15.04 32.09
CA CYS A 160 20.06 15.21 32.05
C CYS A 160 19.47 14.85 33.42
N PRO A 161 18.21 15.23 33.72
CA PRO A 161 17.51 14.72 34.91
C PRO A 161 17.48 13.19 34.91
N LEU A 162 17.57 12.58 36.10
CA LEU A 162 17.54 11.11 36.26
C LEU A 162 16.28 10.46 35.70
N GLU A 163 15.16 11.17 35.78
CA GLU A 163 13.84 10.76 35.25
C GLU A 163 13.73 10.92 33.73
N GLU A 164 14.58 11.70 33.09
CA GLU A 164 14.60 11.83 31.64
C GLU A 164 15.40 10.70 31.00
N THR A 165 14.68 9.77 30.37
CA THR A 165 15.27 8.67 29.62
C THR A 165 14.77 8.69 28.17
N GLY A 166 15.47 8.00 27.28
CA GLY A 166 15.05 7.85 25.90
C GLY A 166 16.20 7.67 24.92
N THR A 167 15.84 7.43 23.68
CA THR A 167 16.80 7.29 22.59
C THR A 167 16.46 8.27 21.47
N LYS A 168 17.50 8.92 20.91
CA LYS A 168 17.38 9.72 19.70
C LYS A 168 18.33 9.13 18.66
N VAL A 169 17.77 8.76 17.53
CA VAL A 169 18.52 8.25 16.37
C VAL A 169 18.32 9.19 15.20
N THR A 170 19.42 9.66 14.61
CA THR A 170 19.38 10.42 13.36
C THR A 170 20.24 9.69 12.33
N PHE A 171 19.71 9.52 11.11
CA PHE A 171 20.45 8.82 10.05
C PHE A 171 20.14 9.40 8.67
N LEU A 172 21.13 9.33 7.78
CA LEU A 172 21.02 9.72 6.38
C LEU A 172 21.19 8.48 5.50
N PRO A 173 20.20 8.13 4.64
CA PRO A 173 20.30 6.97 3.78
C PRO A 173 21.46 7.11 2.77
N ASP A 174 22.18 6.00 2.53
CA ASP A 174 23.33 6.01 1.62
C ASP A 174 22.88 5.95 0.15
N LYS A 175 23.17 7.01 -0.60
CA LYS A 175 22.89 7.12 -2.04
C LYS A 175 23.58 6.06 -2.91
N GLU A 176 24.65 5.42 -2.41
CA GLU A 176 25.27 4.29 -3.11
C GLU A 176 24.37 3.04 -3.08
N ILE A 177 23.52 2.92 -2.08
CA ILE A 177 22.56 1.82 -1.92
C ILE A 177 21.22 2.17 -2.58
N PHE A 178 20.68 3.36 -2.27
CA PHE A 178 19.38 3.85 -2.75
C PHE A 178 19.56 4.72 -4.00
N GLN A 179 19.76 4.06 -5.15
CA GLN A 179 20.10 4.75 -6.40
C GLN A 179 18.89 5.36 -7.11
N GLU A 180 17.67 4.85 -6.85
CA GLU A 180 16.44 5.38 -7.43
C GLU A 180 16.00 6.67 -6.75
N THR A 181 16.00 6.68 -5.42
CA THR A 181 15.62 7.84 -4.61
C THR A 181 16.18 7.71 -3.19
N THR A 182 16.57 8.86 -2.63
CA THR A 182 16.85 9.01 -1.19
C THR A 182 15.85 9.95 -0.52
N VAL A 183 14.82 10.40 -1.26
CA VAL A 183 13.83 11.38 -0.78
C VAL A 183 12.69 10.66 -0.07
N TYR A 184 12.46 10.99 1.19
CA TYR A 184 11.33 10.48 1.97
C TYR A 184 10.02 11.16 1.57
N GLU A 185 8.97 10.34 1.44
CA GLU A 185 7.62 10.80 1.17
C GLU A 185 6.82 10.92 2.47
N TYR A 186 6.45 12.16 2.83
CA TYR A 186 5.72 12.44 4.06
C TYR A 186 4.42 11.62 4.19
N ASN A 187 3.68 11.46 3.08
CA ASN A 187 2.40 10.75 3.11
C ASN A 187 2.56 9.25 3.38
N ILE A 188 3.64 8.62 2.91
CA ILE A 188 3.94 7.22 3.21
C ILE A 188 4.21 7.05 4.71
N LEU A 189 5.08 7.89 5.29
CA LEU A 189 5.35 7.86 6.72
C LEU A 189 4.10 8.18 7.54
N LYS A 190 3.31 9.17 7.10
CA LYS A 190 2.05 9.57 7.76
C LYS A 190 1.08 8.40 7.90
N SER A 191 0.89 7.63 6.85
CA SER A 191 -0.02 6.47 6.84
C SER A 191 0.43 5.40 7.84
N ARG A 192 1.69 5.02 7.78
CA ARG A 192 2.23 3.97 8.66
C ARG A 192 2.27 4.39 10.13
N LEU A 193 2.68 5.61 10.43
CA LEU A 193 2.72 6.12 11.81
C LEU A 193 1.32 6.25 12.43
N ARG A 194 0.32 6.58 11.61
CA ARG A 194 -1.09 6.56 12.04
C ARG A 194 -1.55 5.15 12.41
N GLU A 195 -1.27 4.15 11.58
CA GLU A 195 -1.58 2.75 11.89
C GLU A 195 -0.93 2.31 13.21
N MET A 196 0.35 2.61 13.41
CA MET A 196 1.06 2.30 14.65
C MET A 196 0.42 2.95 15.88
N ALA A 197 -0.05 4.20 15.75
CA ALA A 197 -0.73 4.91 16.83
C ALA A 197 -2.09 4.30 17.18
N PHE A 198 -2.85 3.80 16.19
CA PHE A 198 -4.08 3.04 16.44
C PHE A 198 -3.83 1.71 17.13
N LEU A 199 -2.78 0.99 16.72
CA LEU A 199 -2.43 -0.33 17.26
C LEU A 199 -1.82 -0.27 18.66
N THR A 200 -1.26 0.88 19.04
CA THR A 200 -0.63 1.10 20.36
C THR A 200 -1.44 2.14 21.11
N LYS A 201 -2.54 1.69 21.70
CA LYS A 201 -3.50 2.53 22.42
C LYS A 201 -2.82 3.51 23.40
N GLY A 202 -3.15 4.81 23.28
CA GLY A 202 -2.65 5.86 24.15
C GLY A 202 -1.25 6.38 23.83
N ILE A 203 -0.54 5.84 22.84
CA ILE A 203 0.73 6.40 22.39
C ILE A 203 0.52 7.72 21.63
N LYS A 204 1.43 8.67 21.81
CA LYS A 204 1.49 9.90 21.02
C LYS A 204 2.64 9.79 20.01
N ILE A 205 2.32 9.82 18.73
CA ILE A 205 3.31 9.86 17.65
C ILE A 205 3.22 11.21 16.93
N VAL A 206 4.33 11.91 16.79
CA VAL A 206 4.43 13.20 16.11
C VAL A 206 5.29 13.03 14.86
N LEU A 207 4.73 13.36 13.70
CA LEU A 207 5.48 13.40 12.43
C LEU A 207 5.68 14.85 12.01
N LYS A 208 6.94 15.23 11.79
CA LYS A 208 7.35 16.55 11.31
C LYS A 208 8.05 16.44 9.98
N ASP A 209 7.74 17.33 9.05
CA ASP A 209 8.52 17.58 7.85
C ASP A 209 9.13 18.98 7.99
N ALA A 210 10.45 19.04 8.17
CA ALA A 210 11.19 20.29 8.39
C ALA A 210 11.84 20.81 7.09
N ARG A 211 11.55 20.22 5.94
CA ARG A 211 12.12 20.65 4.66
C ARG A 211 11.55 22.00 4.23
N GLU A 212 12.40 22.87 3.74
CA GLU A 212 12.06 24.24 3.35
C GLU A 212 10.91 24.29 2.32
N GLY A 213 9.91 25.11 2.59
CA GLY A 213 8.71 25.28 1.73
C GLY A 213 7.65 24.18 1.83
N ILE A 214 7.86 23.16 2.68
CA ILE A 214 6.92 22.05 2.89
C ILE A 214 6.57 21.88 4.38
N GLU A 215 7.10 22.73 5.28
CA GLU A 215 6.98 22.54 6.73
C GLU A 215 5.56 22.16 7.15
N GLN A 216 5.43 21.00 7.77
CA GLN A 216 4.17 20.49 8.28
C GLN A 216 4.38 19.57 9.48
N GLU A 217 3.39 19.53 10.35
CA GLU A 217 3.40 18.66 11.53
C GLU A 217 2.04 17.95 11.67
N ARG A 218 2.08 16.69 12.09
CA ARG A 218 0.89 15.92 12.43
C ARG A 218 1.11 15.14 13.71
N VAL A 219 0.10 15.15 14.57
CA VAL A 219 0.06 14.39 15.82
C VAL A 219 -0.97 13.28 15.68
N PHE A 220 -0.57 12.05 16.02
CA PHE A 220 -1.43 10.88 16.10
C PHE A 220 -1.51 10.44 17.57
N HIS A 221 -2.73 10.36 18.08
CA HIS A 221 -2.99 9.94 19.45
C HIS A 221 -4.42 9.42 19.55
N TYR A 222 -4.60 8.14 19.84
CA TYR A 222 -5.88 7.44 19.78
C TYR A 222 -6.10 6.61 21.04
N GLU A 223 -7.07 7.02 21.87
CA GLU A 223 -7.41 6.34 23.11
C GLU A 223 -8.32 5.12 22.88
N GLY A 224 -9.09 5.09 21.81
CA GLY A 224 -9.97 3.98 21.43
C GLY A 224 -9.26 2.81 20.75
N GLY A 225 -7.99 2.98 20.35
CA GLY A 225 -7.19 1.93 19.73
C GLY A 225 -7.79 1.44 18.40
N ILE A 226 -7.88 0.11 18.22
CA ILE A 226 -8.38 -0.46 16.97
C ILE A 226 -9.88 -0.21 16.71
N LYS A 227 -10.66 0.16 17.69
CA LYS A 227 -12.05 0.63 17.48
C LYS A 227 -12.05 1.95 16.70
N GLU A 228 -11.26 2.93 17.15
CA GLU A 228 -11.10 4.20 16.42
C GLU A 228 -10.48 3.98 15.04
N PHE A 229 -9.67 2.94 14.86
CA PHE A 229 -9.15 2.58 13.55
C PHE A 229 -10.27 2.14 12.60
N VAL A 230 -11.18 1.29 13.04
CA VAL A 230 -12.37 0.91 12.25
C VAL A 230 -13.26 2.12 11.95
N GLU A 231 -13.47 3.03 12.92
CA GLU A 231 -14.20 4.29 12.70
C GLU A 231 -13.54 5.14 11.63
N TYR A 232 -12.21 5.27 11.70
CA TYR A 232 -11.43 6.01 10.72
C TYR A 232 -11.58 5.42 9.30
N LEU A 233 -11.48 4.10 9.15
CA LEU A 233 -11.63 3.42 7.86
C LEU A 233 -13.05 3.51 7.30
N ASN A 234 -14.06 3.65 8.18
CA ASN A 234 -15.46 3.80 7.80
C ASN A 234 -15.93 5.26 7.68
N LYS A 235 -15.05 6.25 7.89
CA LYS A 235 -15.44 7.68 7.88
C LYS A 235 -16.20 8.08 6.59
N SER A 236 -15.78 7.54 5.44
CA SER A 236 -16.39 7.82 4.13
C SER A 236 -17.48 6.82 3.70
N LYS A 237 -17.85 5.87 4.57
CA LYS A 237 -18.83 4.81 4.32
C LYS A 237 -20.01 4.95 5.29
N ASP A 238 -21.20 4.43 4.92
CA ASP A 238 -22.35 4.41 5.80
C ASP A 238 -22.39 3.10 6.58
N ALA A 239 -22.11 3.20 7.88
CA ALA A 239 -22.17 2.04 8.77
C ALA A 239 -23.63 1.53 8.87
N LEU A 240 -23.84 0.22 8.81
CA LEU A 240 -25.15 -0.40 8.93
C LEU A 240 -25.71 -0.37 10.35
N TYR A 241 -24.85 -0.13 11.32
CA TYR A 241 -25.17 -0.04 12.75
C TYR A 241 -24.09 0.77 13.48
N ASP A 242 -24.46 1.44 14.57
CA ASP A 242 -23.57 2.38 15.25
C ASP A 242 -22.43 1.71 16.04
N LYS A 243 -22.69 0.51 16.60
CA LYS A 243 -21.73 -0.16 17.49
C LYS A 243 -20.65 -0.87 16.69
N ILE A 244 -19.38 -0.59 17.00
CA ILE A 244 -18.28 -1.45 16.53
C ILE A 244 -18.27 -2.73 17.35
N ILE A 245 -18.26 -3.88 16.68
CA ILE A 245 -18.13 -5.19 17.32
C ILE A 245 -16.66 -5.35 17.71
N TYR A 246 -16.43 -5.66 18.98
CA TYR A 246 -15.09 -5.76 19.55
C TYR A 246 -14.96 -7.04 20.37
N CYS A 247 -13.89 -7.79 20.09
CA CYS A 247 -13.56 -9.01 20.79
C CYS A 247 -12.12 -8.92 21.28
N GLU A 248 -11.89 -9.26 22.55
CA GLU A 248 -10.55 -9.32 23.12
C GLU A 248 -10.40 -10.52 24.07
N GLY A 249 -9.20 -11.05 24.18
CA GLY A 249 -8.93 -12.13 25.12
C GLY A 249 -7.52 -12.67 25.02
N LEU A 250 -7.19 -13.55 25.98
CA LEU A 250 -5.92 -14.27 26.02
C LEU A 250 -6.22 -15.77 26.00
N LYS A 251 -5.66 -16.48 25.03
CA LYS A 251 -5.78 -17.93 24.94
C LYS A 251 -4.48 -18.55 24.40
N ASP A 252 -4.01 -19.59 25.07
CA ASP A 252 -2.81 -20.35 24.69
C ASP A 252 -1.57 -19.46 24.45
N GLY A 253 -1.41 -18.40 25.26
CA GLY A 253 -0.31 -17.43 25.13
C GLY A 253 -0.49 -16.40 24.01
N VAL A 254 -1.61 -16.44 23.27
CA VAL A 254 -1.94 -15.48 22.23
C VAL A 254 -2.93 -14.45 22.78
N GLN A 255 -2.53 -13.19 22.84
CA GLN A 255 -3.46 -12.09 23.10
C GLN A 255 -4.11 -11.71 21.77
N VAL A 256 -5.44 -11.73 21.74
CA VAL A 256 -6.26 -11.43 20.57
C VAL A 256 -7.02 -10.15 20.80
N GLU A 257 -7.06 -9.29 19.82
CA GLU A 257 -7.84 -8.06 19.78
C GLU A 257 -8.40 -7.88 18.37
N VAL A 258 -9.72 -7.84 18.25
CA VAL A 258 -10.41 -7.72 16.95
C VAL A 258 -11.50 -6.67 17.06
N ALA A 259 -11.56 -5.75 16.09
CA ALA A 259 -12.64 -4.79 15.93
C ALA A 259 -13.18 -4.85 14.50
N PHE A 260 -14.50 -4.79 14.32
CA PHE A 260 -15.09 -4.77 12.99
C PHE A 260 -16.49 -4.15 12.97
N GLN A 261 -16.88 -3.68 11.78
CA GLN A 261 -18.18 -3.10 11.50
C GLN A 261 -18.53 -3.30 10.02
N HIS A 262 -19.82 -3.59 9.73
CA HIS A 262 -20.30 -3.63 8.35
C HIS A 262 -20.81 -2.25 7.92
N ASN A 263 -20.57 -1.91 6.68
CA ASN A 263 -21.05 -0.71 6.01
C ASN A 263 -21.91 -1.07 4.79
N ASP A 264 -22.48 -0.08 4.14
CA ASP A 264 -23.34 -0.24 2.97
C ASP A 264 -22.59 -0.59 1.68
N GLY A 265 -21.24 -0.48 1.68
CA GLY A 265 -20.38 -0.83 0.55
C GLY A 265 -20.36 -2.31 0.20
N TYR A 266 -19.63 -2.64 -0.85
CA TYR A 266 -19.52 -4.01 -1.39
C TYR A 266 -18.15 -4.63 -1.19
N ASN A 267 -17.16 -3.83 -0.81
CA ASN A 267 -15.76 -4.26 -0.67
C ASN A 267 -15.46 -4.70 0.77
N GLU A 268 -14.67 -5.76 0.92
CA GLU A 268 -14.06 -6.18 2.18
C GLU A 268 -12.79 -5.37 2.42
N VAL A 269 -12.61 -4.82 3.62
CA VAL A 269 -11.39 -4.17 4.10
C VAL A 269 -10.98 -4.84 5.40
N VAL A 270 -10.00 -5.71 5.36
CA VAL A 270 -9.53 -6.46 6.54
C VAL A 270 -8.02 -6.36 6.65
N ASP A 271 -7.55 -5.56 7.60
CA ASP A 271 -6.14 -5.49 7.95
C ASP A 271 -5.82 -6.42 9.12
N SER A 272 -4.69 -7.11 9.02
CA SER A 272 -4.24 -8.02 10.06
C SER A 272 -2.82 -7.70 10.52
N PHE A 273 -2.60 -7.86 11.83
CA PHE A 273 -1.36 -7.45 12.50
C PHE A 273 -0.90 -8.51 13.50
N VAL A 274 0.41 -8.63 13.64
CA VAL A 274 1.08 -9.48 14.64
C VAL A 274 2.15 -8.64 15.32
N ASN A 275 2.03 -8.43 16.64
CA ASN A 275 2.95 -7.56 17.41
C ASN A 275 3.11 -6.17 16.74
N ASN A 276 2.00 -5.58 16.29
CA ASN A 276 1.90 -4.30 15.56
C ASN A 276 2.55 -4.27 14.16
N ILE A 277 3.02 -5.43 13.66
CA ILE A 277 3.53 -5.57 12.30
C ILE A 277 2.37 -5.97 11.40
N LYS A 278 2.18 -5.23 10.29
CA LYS A 278 1.18 -5.56 9.27
C LYS A 278 1.54 -6.87 8.57
N THR A 279 0.53 -7.72 8.36
CA THR A 279 0.67 -8.98 7.63
C THR A 279 -0.19 -8.94 6.36
N PRO A 280 0.29 -8.34 5.26
CA PRO A 280 -0.49 -8.18 4.02
C PRO A 280 -0.98 -9.50 3.42
N GLU A 281 -0.20 -10.57 3.56
CA GLU A 281 -0.59 -11.92 3.14
C GLU A 281 -1.42 -12.66 4.20
N GLY A 282 -1.77 -11.98 5.30
CA GLY A 282 -2.56 -12.53 6.40
C GLY A 282 -1.81 -13.60 7.21
N GLY A 283 -2.39 -14.77 7.31
CA GLY A 283 -1.84 -15.90 8.06
C GLY A 283 -2.90 -16.60 8.90
N THR A 284 -2.43 -17.39 9.85
CA THR A 284 -3.29 -18.26 10.68
C THR A 284 -4.31 -17.48 11.52
N HIS A 285 -3.94 -16.31 12.06
CA HIS A 285 -4.83 -15.45 12.84
C HIS A 285 -5.98 -14.90 12.00
N LEU A 286 -5.71 -14.43 10.77
CA LEU A 286 -6.74 -13.95 9.84
C LEU A 286 -7.64 -15.11 9.40
N THR A 287 -7.08 -16.29 9.16
CA THR A 287 -7.87 -17.50 8.85
C THR A 287 -8.80 -17.86 10.01
N GLY A 288 -8.34 -17.76 11.27
CA GLY A 288 -9.16 -17.97 12.46
C GLY A 288 -10.33 -16.99 12.53
N PHE A 289 -10.09 -15.71 12.28
CA PHE A 289 -11.13 -14.68 12.23
C PHE A 289 -12.18 -14.98 11.15
N LYS A 290 -11.75 -15.22 9.90
CA LYS A 290 -12.66 -15.52 8.79
C LYS A 290 -13.52 -16.76 9.04
N ASN A 291 -12.95 -17.79 9.67
CA ASN A 291 -13.68 -18.99 10.05
C ASN A 291 -14.71 -18.71 11.16
N ALA A 292 -14.33 -17.99 12.20
CA ALA A 292 -15.21 -17.61 13.30
C ALA A 292 -16.44 -16.84 12.79
N LEU A 293 -16.23 -15.83 11.94
CA LEU A 293 -17.32 -15.07 11.33
C LEU A 293 -18.25 -15.97 10.55
N THR A 294 -17.71 -16.78 9.64
CA THR A 294 -18.52 -17.61 8.74
C THR A 294 -19.36 -18.60 9.52
N LYS A 295 -18.79 -19.26 10.52
CA LYS A 295 -19.48 -20.20 11.36
C LYS A 295 -20.58 -19.52 12.20
N THR A 296 -20.20 -18.50 12.97
CA THR A 296 -21.11 -17.89 13.96
C THR A 296 -22.32 -17.23 13.28
N PHE A 297 -22.14 -16.53 12.15
CA PHE A 297 -23.25 -15.93 11.41
C PHE A 297 -24.17 -16.98 10.77
N ASN A 298 -23.64 -18.08 10.24
CA ASN A 298 -24.46 -19.18 9.72
C ASN A 298 -25.26 -19.86 10.82
N ASP A 299 -24.64 -20.14 11.98
CA ASP A 299 -25.31 -20.76 13.13
C ASP A 299 -26.42 -19.86 13.65
N TYR A 300 -26.17 -18.55 13.78
CA TYR A 300 -27.18 -17.57 14.16
C TYR A 300 -28.33 -17.48 13.16
N ALA A 301 -28.02 -17.40 11.87
CA ALA A 301 -29.03 -17.27 10.82
C ALA A 301 -29.96 -18.49 10.74
N LYS A 302 -29.42 -19.71 10.94
CA LYS A 302 -30.20 -20.97 11.02
C LYS A 302 -31.05 -21.02 12.29
N LYS A 303 -30.45 -20.76 13.47
CA LYS A 303 -31.12 -20.74 14.78
C LYS A 303 -32.33 -19.80 14.78
N ASN A 304 -32.21 -18.64 14.15
CA ASN A 304 -33.25 -17.62 14.07
C ASN A 304 -34.11 -17.70 12.81
N LYS A 305 -33.99 -18.78 12.01
CA LYS A 305 -34.79 -19.04 10.80
C LYS A 305 -34.71 -17.93 9.74
N LEU A 306 -33.60 -17.19 9.70
CA LEU A 306 -33.36 -16.21 8.64
C LEU A 306 -32.96 -16.89 7.32
N ILE A 307 -32.42 -18.10 7.40
CA ILE A 307 -32.13 -19.02 6.29
C ILE A 307 -32.82 -20.34 6.59
N LYS A 308 -33.45 -20.94 5.58
CA LYS A 308 -34.08 -22.24 5.71
C LYS A 308 -33.03 -23.35 5.76
N ASP A 309 -33.32 -24.45 6.46
CA ASP A 309 -32.42 -25.62 6.54
C ASP A 309 -32.11 -26.23 5.17
N SER A 310 -33.01 -26.06 4.20
CA SER A 310 -32.87 -26.52 2.82
C SER A 310 -32.09 -25.55 1.91
N GLU A 311 -31.84 -24.33 2.36
CA GLU A 311 -31.06 -23.32 1.60
C GLU A 311 -29.59 -23.48 1.84
N GLN A 312 -28.78 -23.08 0.85
CA GLN A 312 -27.33 -23.11 0.94
C GLN A 312 -26.86 -22.13 2.03
N SER A 313 -25.91 -22.54 2.86
CA SER A 313 -25.26 -21.69 3.86
C SER A 313 -24.54 -20.51 3.18
N LEU A 314 -24.47 -19.38 3.88
CA LEU A 314 -23.72 -18.20 3.45
C LEU A 314 -22.24 -18.54 3.32
N SER A 315 -21.61 -18.12 2.23
CA SER A 315 -20.16 -18.19 2.09
C SER A 315 -19.48 -17.14 2.96
N GLY A 316 -18.19 -17.31 3.21
CA GLY A 316 -17.40 -16.28 3.89
C GLY A 316 -17.45 -14.93 3.19
N ASP A 317 -17.43 -14.92 1.85
CA ASP A 317 -17.46 -13.68 1.06
C ASP A 317 -18.80 -12.97 1.16
N ASP A 318 -19.91 -13.72 1.24
CA ASP A 318 -21.25 -13.13 1.44
C ASP A 318 -21.34 -12.38 2.79
N ILE A 319 -20.72 -12.95 3.84
CA ILE A 319 -20.72 -12.38 5.20
C ILE A 319 -19.77 -11.18 5.29
N ARG A 320 -18.70 -11.17 4.52
CA ARG A 320 -17.69 -10.11 4.54
C ARG A 320 -17.95 -8.98 3.53
N GLU A 321 -19.03 -9.06 2.74
CA GLU A 321 -19.42 -7.93 1.87
C GLU A 321 -19.69 -6.68 2.71
N GLY A 322 -18.92 -5.61 2.46
CA GLY A 322 -18.97 -4.35 3.20
C GLY A 322 -18.38 -4.43 4.61
N LEU A 323 -17.58 -5.43 4.92
CA LEU A 323 -16.91 -5.57 6.21
C LEU A 323 -15.65 -4.69 6.27
N THR A 324 -15.52 -3.90 7.32
CA THR A 324 -14.26 -3.28 7.74
C THR A 324 -13.83 -3.92 9.05
N ALA A 325 -12.62 -4.52 9.10
CA ALA A 325 -12.12 -5.23 10.27
C ALA A 325 -10.62 -5.03 10.49
N ILE A 326 -10.24 -4.96 11.76
CA ILE A 326 -8.86 -4.99 12.22
C ILE A 326 -8.68 -6.23 13.10
N VAL A 327 -7.71 -7.06 12.74
CA VAL A 327 -7.35 -8.28 13.48
C VAL A 327 -5.93 -8.13 14.00
N SER A 328 -5.76 -7.98 15.30
CA SER A 328 -4.46 -7.82 15.95
C SER A 328 -4.22 -8.95 16.93
N VAL A 329 -3.06 -9.59 16.82
CA VAL A 329 -2.61 -10.59 17.80
C VAL A 329 -1.25 -10.22 18.34
N LYS A 330 -1.01 -10.54 19.63
CA LYS A 330 0.30 -10.42 20.26
C LYS A 330 0.75 -11.81 20.72
N ILE A 331 1.92 -12.21 20.26
CA ILE A 331 2.51 -13.54 20.47
C ILE A 331 3.95 -13.37 20.91
N GLU A 332 4.40 -14.11 21.90
CA GLU A 332 5.77 -14.02 22.42
C GLU A 332 6.81 -14.47 21.36
N ASP A 333 6.53 -15.54 20.63
CA ASP A 333 7.41 -16.09 19.59
C ASP A 333 6.64 -16.28 18.26
N PRO A 334 6.41 -15.20 17.48
CA PRO A 334 5.73 -15.32 16.20
C PRO A 334 6.64 -15.91 15.12
N GLN A 335 6.11 -16.88 14.39
CA GLN A 335 6.75 -17.52 13.26
C GLN A 335 6.16 -17.01 11.96
N PHE A 336 6.95 -16.28 11.18
CA PHE A 336 6.53 -15.74 9.90
C PHE A 336 7.06 -16.57 8.73
N GLU A 337 6.30 -16.60 7.63
CA GLU A 337 6.80 -17.11 6.37
C GLU A 337 7.70 -16.03 5.72
N GLY A 338 9.01 -16.11 5.96
CA GLY A 338 10.02 -15.21 5.38
C GLY A 338 10.40 -14.00 6.26
N GLN A 339 11.50 -13.34 5.86
CA GLN A 339 12.12 -12.23 6.60
C GLN A 339 11.25 -10.96 6.60
N THR A 340 10.46 -10.74 5.57
CA THR A 340 9.59 -9.56 5.42
C THR A 340 8.33 -9.61 6.29
N LYS A 341 8.13 -10.68 7.07
CA LYS A 341 7.06 -10.83 8.07
C LYS A 341 5.63 -10.69 7.51
N GLN A 342 5.42 -10.99 6.24
CA GLN A 342 4.15 -10.75 5.54
C GLN A 342 3.02 -11.70 5.92
N LYS A 343 3.34 -12.90 6.44
CA LYS A 343 2.36 -13.94 6.76
C LYS A 343 2.71 -14.71 8.03
N LEU A 344 1.74 -14.81 8.94
CA LEU A 344 1.91 -15.58 10.19
C LEU A 344 1.68 -17.08 10.00
N GLY A 345 2.62 -17.91 10.49
CA GLY A 345 2.57 -19.37 10.42
C GLY A 345 2.06 -20.09 11.67
N ASN A 346 2.09 -19.45 12.86
CA ASN A 346 1.74 -20.11 14.13
C ASN A 346 0.30 -20.66 14.13
N THR A 347 0.14 -21.98 14.17
CA THR A 347 -1.20 -22.62 14.16
C THR A 347 -2.02 -22.31 15.41
N VAL A 348 -1.38 -22.05 16.54
CA VAL A 348 -2.04 -21.66 17.80
C VAL A 348 -2.83 -20.37 17.67
N ALA A 349 -2.36 -19.42 16.86
CA ALA A 349 -3.06 -18.16 16.63
C ALA A 349 -4.43 -18.37 15.95
N ARG A 350 -4.53 -19.35 15.04
CA ARG A 350 -5.81 -19.69 14.38
C ARG A 350 -6.85 -20.13 15.40
N SER A 351 -6.50 -21.06 16.29
CA SER A 351 -7.44 -21.60 17.28
C SER A 351 -7.81 -20.56 18.34
N ALA A 352 -6.85 -19.72 18.76
CA ALA A 352 -7.10 -18.68 19.73
C ALA A 352 -8.07 -17.62 19.19
N VAL A 353 -7.83 -17.11 17.98
CA VAL A 353 -8.71 -16.11 17.34
C VAL A 353 -10.09 -16.69 17.04
N ASP A 354 -10.16 -17.90 16.45
CA ASP A 354 -11.44 -18.57 16.14
C ASP A 354 -12.30 -18.72 17.40
N SER A 355 -11.71 -19.21 18.49
CA SER A 355 -12.43 -19.45 19.75
C SER A 355 -12.92 -18.16 20.40
N ILE A 356 -12.02 -17.16 20.58
CA ILE A 356 -12.35 -15.90 21.25
C ILE A 356 -13.41 -15.12 20.47
N VAL A 357 -13.23 -15.04 19.13
CA VAL A 357 -14.17 -14.31 18.29
C VAL A 357 -15.52 -15.03 18.22
N SER A 358 -15.55 -16.36 18.03
CA SER A 358 -16.80 -17.11 17.98
C SER A 358 -17.62 -16.94 19.26
N GLU A 359 -16.99 -17.11 20.43
CA GLU A 359 -17.67 -17.01 21.73
C GLU A 359 -18.24 -15.61 21.96
N GLN A 360 -17.43 -14.55 21.79
CA GLN A 360 -17.86 -13.18 22.06
C GLN A 360 -18.84 -12.64 21.01
N LEU A 361 -18.67 -13.06 19.75
CA LEU A 361 -19.60 -12.70 18.69
C LEU A 361 -20.98 -13.37 18.89
N GLU A 362 -21.04 -14.63 19.31
CA GLU A 362 -22.30 -15.31 19.63
C GLU A 362 -23.07 -14.52 20.72
N ILE A 363 -22.38 -14.15 21.81
CA ILE A 363 -22.96 -13.36 22.89
C ILE A 363 -23.44 -11.98 22.35
N PHE A 364 -22.63 -11.33 21.52
CA PHE A 364 -22.98 -10.02 20.95
C PHE A 364 -24.24 -10.11 20.09
N LEU A 365 -24.35 -11.12 19.22
CA LEU A 365 -25.49 -11.30 18.32
C LEU A 365 -26.78 -11.57 19.10
N GLU A 366 -26.73 -12.35 20.17
CA GLU A 366 -27.87 -12.60 21.05
C GLU A 366 -28.32 -11.33 21.82
N GLN A 367 -27.37 -10.51 22.24
CA GLN A 367 -27.66 -9.24 22.91
C GLN A 367 -28.12 -8.13 21.96
N ASN A 368 -27.80 -8.22 20.67
CA ASN A 368 -28.10 -7.20 19.66
C ASN A 368 -28.82 -7.80 18.42
N PRO A 369 -30.03 -8.35 18.60
CA PRO A 369 -30.73 -9.07 17.52
C PRO A 369 -31.07 -8.19 16.31
N ALA A 370 -31.26 -6.88 16.49
CA ALA A 370 -31.46 -5.94 15.39
C ALA A 370 -30.22 -5.81 14.51
N VAL A 371 -29.04 -5.70 15.12
CA VAL A 371 -27.75 -5.66 14.40
C VAL A 371 -27.50 -6.98 13.67
N ALA A 372 -27.69 -8.09 14.39
CA ALA A 372 -27.51 -9.43 13.82
C ALA A 372 -28.41 -9.65 12.58
N LYS A 373 -29.67 -9.21 12.65
CA LYS A 373 -30.61 -9.29 11.53
C LYS A 373 -30.15 -8.47 10.32
N VAL A 374 -29.70 -7.22 10.53
CA VAL A 374 -29.21 -6.35 9.44
C VAL A 374 -28.02 -6.97 8.74
N ILE A 375 -27.05 -7.52 9.48
CA ILE A 375 -25.87 -8.18 8.91
C ILE A 375 -26.27 -9.43 8.10
N CYS A 376 -27.13 -10.28 8.67
CA CYS A 376 -27.62 -11.48 7.98
C CYS A 376 -28.40 -11.14 6.71
N GLU A 377 -29.28 -10.14 6.74
CA GLU A 377 -30.03 -9.69 5.57
C GLU A 377 -29.12 -9.18 4.46
N LYS A 378 -28.09 -8.39 4.81
CA LYS A 378 -27.06 -7.97 3.83
C LYS A 378 -26.33 -9.17 3.24
N SER A 379 -25.89 -10.11 4.06
CA SER A 379 -25.19 -11.33 3.61
C SER A 379 -26.05 -12.19 2.68
N ILE A 380 -27.35 -12.32 2.96
CA ILE A 380 -28.31 -13.03 2.08
C ILE A 380 -28.48 -12.30 0.74
N LEU A 381 -28.51 -10.97 0.76
CA LEU A 381 -28.55 -10.17 -0.47
C LEU A 381 -27.25 -10.32 -1.29
N ALA A 382 -26.10 -10.37 -0.63
CA ALA A 382 -24.80 -10.62 -1.25
C ALA A 382 -24.76 -12.01 -1.92
N GLN A 383 -25.23 -13.05 -1.21
CA GLN A 383 -25.34 -14.40 -1.76
C GLN A 383 -26.18 -14.44 -3.04
N ARG A 384 -27.35 -13.81 -3.01
CA ARG A 384 -28.25 -13.75 -4.18
C ARG A 384 -27.62 -13.03 -5.36
N ALA A 385 -26.94 -11.92 -5.11
CA ALA A 385 -26.23 -11.16 -6.14
C ALA A 385 -25.07 -11.98 -6.75
N ARG A 386 -24.28 -12.66 -5.91
CA ARG A 386 -23.20 -13.55 -6.35
C ARG A 386 -23.71 -14.72 -7.19
N GLU A 387 -24.81 -15.36 -6.78
CA GLU A 387 -25.44 -16.44 -7.54
C GLU A 387 -25.99 -15.96 -8.90
N ALA A 388 -26.59 -14.77 -8.93
CA ALA A 388 -27.07 -14.14 -10.16
C ALA A 388 -25.91 -13.81 -11.11
N ALA A 389 -24.83 -13.25 -10.58
CA ALA A 389 -23.59 -12.96 -11.32
C ALA A 389 -22.96 -14.24 -11.88
N ARG A 390 -22.91 -15.32 -11.10
CA ARG A 390 -22.41 -16.63 -11.54
C ARG A 390 -23.26 -17.20 -12.67
N LYS A 391 -24.59 -17.19 -12.56
CA LYS A 391 -25.49 -17.64 -13.61
C LYS A 391 -25.32 -16.84 -14.90
N ALA A 392 -25.20 -15.52 -14.81
CA ALA A 392 -24.96 -14.65 -15.96
C ALA A 392 -23.62 -14.99 -16.65
N ARG A 393 -22.59 -15.23 -15.85
CA ARG A 393 -21.25 -15.63 -16.33
C ARG A 393 -21.25 -16.98 -17.03
N ASP A 394 -21.93 -17.98 -16.46
CA ASP A 394 -22.05 -19.32 -17.04
C ASP A 394 -22.84 -19.30 -18.37
N LEU A 395 -23.86 -18.47 -18.47
CA LEU A 395 -24.60 -18.26 -19.72
C LEU A 395 -23.73 -17.60 -20.80
N THR A 396 -22.90 -16.62 -20.42
CA THR A 396 -21.96 -15.98 -21.33
C THR A 396 -20.87 -16.96 -21.77
N ARG A 397 -20.28 -17.73 -20.85
CA ARG A 397 -19.31 -18.79 -21.18
C ARG A 397 -19.88 -19.84 -22.13
N ARG A 398 -21.12 -20.27 -21.96
CA ARG A 398 -21.77 -21.23 -22.88
C ARG A 398 -22.01 -20.65 -24.27
N LYS A 399 -22.37 -19.36 -24.37
CA LYS A 399 -22.46 -18.65 -25.65
C LYS A 399 -21.09 -18.52 -26.31
N THR A 400 -20.06 -18.18 -25.55
CA THR A 400 -18.69 -18.02 -26.07
C THR A 400 -18.02 -19.35 -26.46
N ALA A 401 -18.41 -20.47 -25.83
CA ALA A 401 -17.93 -21.80 -26.20
C ALA A 401 -18.57 -22.31 -27.51
N LEU A 402 -19.72 -21.78 -27.88
CA LEU A 402 -20.42 -22.10 -29.14
C LEU A 402 -20.06 -21.13 -30.29
N GLU A 403 -19.66 -19.91 -29.96
CA GLU A 403 -19.17 -18.89 -30.87
C GLU A 403 -17.68 -18.70 -30.55
N ASN A 404 -16.75 -19.25 -31.34
CA ASN A 404 -15.29 -19.10 -31.18
C ASN A 404 -14.94 -17.80 -30.46
N THR A 405 -14.14 -17.87 -29.39
CA THR A 405 -13.70 -16.78 -28.49
C THR A 405 -13.44 -15.46 -29.25
N SER A 406 -14.49 -14.71 -29.57
CA SER A 406 -14.34 -13.46 -30.28
C SER A 406 -13.96 -12.38 -29.29
N LEU A 407 -12.80 -11.78 -29.49
CA LEU A 407 -12.40 -10.55 -28.82
C LEU A 407 -13.45 -9.45 -29.03
N PRO A 408 -13.55 -8.46 -28.13
CA PRO A 408 -14.50 -7.37 -28.31
C PRO A 408 -14.38 -6.76 -29.69
N GLY A 409 -15.48 -6.63 -30.43
CA GLY A 409 -15.47 -6.15 -31.82
C GLY A 409 -14.89 -4.75 -31.99
N LYS A 410 -14.81 -3.97 -30.91
CA LYS A 410 -14.16 -2.65 -30.89
C LYS A 410 -12.64 -2.70 -30.61
N LEU A 411 -12.10 -3.82 -30.15
CA LEU A 411 -10.67 -3.99 -29.91
C LEU A 411 -9.92 -4.09 -31.25
N ALA A 412 -8.96 -3.19 -31.46
CA ALA A 412 -7.97 -3.36 -32.52
C ALA A 412 -6.75 -4.06 -31.91
N ASP A 413 -6.71 -5.39 -32.00
CA ASP A 413 -5.65 -6.22 -31.41
C ASP A 413 -4.32 -6.11 -32.15
N CYS A 414 -3.22 -6.48 -31.50
CA CYS A 414 -1.89 -6.61 -32.10
C CYS A 414 -1.67 -8.01 -32.66
N SER A 415 -0.67 -8.17 -33.52
CA SER A 415 -0.37 -9.45 -34.19
C SER A 415 0.60 -10.33 -33.41
N ASP A 416 1.45 -9.78 -32.55
CA ASP A 416 2.34 -10.54 -31.68
C ASP A 416 1.52 -11.34 -30.65
N ARG A 417 1.99 -12.53 -30.33
CA ARG A 417 1.34 -13.46 -29.39
C ARG A 417 2.07 -13.58 -28.06
N ASP A 418 3.29 -13.04 -27.95
CA ASP A 418 4.00 -12.99 -26.68
C ASP A 418 3.53 -11.77 -25.87
N PRO A 419 2.85 -11.97 -24.73
CA PRO A 419 2.35 -10.88 -23.90
C PRO A 419 3.44 -9.88 -23.47
N LYS A 420 4.69 -10.34 -23.35
CA LYS A 420 5.83 -9.49 -22.92
C LYS A 420 6.14 -8.39 -23.92
N ASN A 421 5.85 -8.63 -25.19
CA ASN A 421 6.05 -7.66 -26.28
C ASN A 421 4.83 -6.79 -26.51
N CYS A 422 3.66 -7.19 -25.97
CA CYS A 422 2.37 -6.58 -26.25
C CYS A 422 1.97 -5.55 -25.20
N GLU A 423 1.33 -4.50 -25.66
CA GLU A 423 0.73 -3.47 -24.82
C GLU A 423 -0.63 -3.06 -25.37
N ILE A 424 -1.54 -2.63 -24.48
CA ILE A 424 -2.87 -2.19 -24.86
C ILE A 424 -3.10 -0.76 -24.38
N TYR A 425 -3.60 0.10 -25.26
CA TYR A 425 -4.06 1.44 -24.94
C TYR A 425 -5.57 1.43 -24.73
N ILE A 426 -6.00 1.90 -23.58
CA ILE A 426 -7.40 2.21 -23.27
C ILE A 426 -7.59 3.68 -23.61
N VAL A 427 -8.42 3.97 -24.62
CA VAL A 427 -8.54 5.31 -25.21
C VAL A 427 -9.95 5.83 -25.03
N GLU A 428 -10.07 7.12 -24.71
CA GLU A 428 -11.36 7.79 -24.59
C GLU A 428 -11.99 8.04 -25.96
N GLY A 429 -13.17 7.46 -26.17
CA GLY A 429 -14.01 7.71 -27.35
C GLY A 429 -13.53 7.08 -28.66
N ASP A 430 -14.44 7.05 -29.62
CA ASP A 430 -14.18 6.47 -30.93
C ASP A 430 -13.28 7.39 -31.80
N SER A 431 -13.28 8.72 -31.57
CA SER A 431 -12.47 9.68 -32.34
C SER A 431 -10.98 9.51 -32.06
N ALA A 432 -10.57 9.62 -30.78
CA ALA A 432 -9.20 9.40 -30.35
C ALA A 432 -8.79 7.94 -30.62
N GLY A 433 -9.72 6.98 -30.46
CA GLY A 433 -9.53 5.59 -30.84
C GLY A 433 -9.22 5.41 -32.33
N GLY A 434 -9.78 6.22 -33.22
CA GLY A 434 -9.49 6.24 -34.66
C GLY A 434 -8.05 6.71 -34.96
N SER A 435 -7.64 7.84 -34.39
CA SER A 435 -6.28 8.36 -34.51
C SER A 435 -5.26 7.37 -33.95
N ALA A 436 -5.50 6.81 -32.76
CA ALA A 436 -4.63 5.81 -32.13
C ALA A 436 -4.52 4.51 -32.94
N LYS A 437 -5.61 4.01 -33.54
CA LYS A 437 -5.59 2.85 -34.43
C LYS A 437 -4.73 3.06 -35.69
N THR A 438 -4.67 4.30 -36.17
CA THR A 438 -3.84 4.67 -37.32
C THR A 438 -2.38 4.84 -36.91
N ALA A 439 -2.13 5.47 -35.77
CA ALA A 439 -0.80 5.78 -35.24
C ALA A 439 -0.01 4.53 -34.80
N ARG A 440 -0.68 3.52 -34.21
CA ARG A 440 -0.07 2.41 -33.47
C ARG A 440 0.88 1.52 -34.28
N SER A 441 1.80 0.87 -33.61
CA SER A 441 2.45 -0.35 -34.10
C SER A 441 1.46 -1.52 -34.10
N ARG A 442 1.05 -1.98 -35.27
CA ARG A 442 0.14 -3.12 -35.40
C ARG A 442 0.74 -4.43 -34.90
N ALA A 443 2.04 -4.50 -34.79
CA ALA A 443 2.73 -5.70 -34.30
C ALA A 443 2.50 -5.89 -32.81
N THR A 444 2.67 -4.83 -32.00
CA THR A 444 2.80 -4.92 -30.53
C THR A 444 1.76 -4.12 -29.76
N GLN A 445 1.02 -3.20 -30.41
CA GLN A 445 0.09 -2.30 -29.72
C GLN A 445 -1.37 -2.59 -30.07
N GLY A 446 -2.17 -2.91 -29.04
CA GLY A 446 -3.63 -3.00 -29.11
C GLY A 446 -4.31 -1.67 -28.74
N ILE A 447 -5.48 -1.39 -29.33
CA ILE A 447 -6.29 -0.21 -28.98
C ILE A 447 -7.69 -0.67 -28.59
N LEU A 448 -8.13 -0.26 -27.40
CA LEU A 448 -9.48 -0.47 -26.90
C LEU A 448 -10.14 0.88 -26.63
N PRO A 449 -10.99 1.39 -27.54
CA PRO A 449 -11.75 2.61 -27.29
C PRO A 449 -12.88 2.34 -26.31
N LEU A 450 -13.06 3.26 -25.34
CA LEU A 450 -14.19 3.26 -24.41
C LEU A 450 -15.22 4.31 -24.85
N ARG A 451 -16.51 3.95 -24.77
CA ARG A 451 -17.61 4.85 -25.10
C ARG A 451 -18.05 5.64 -23.87
N GLY A 452 -17.32 6.74 -23.61
CA GLY A 452 -17.60 7.62 -22.48
C GLY A 452 -17.16 7.06 -21.12
N LYS A 453 -17.72 7.62 -20.05
CA LYS A 453 -17.39 7.26 -18.67
C LYS A 453 -17.87 5.85 -18.35
N ILE A 454 -16.97 5.01 -17.85
CA ILE A 454 -17.33 3.68 -17.37
C ILE A 454 -18.14 3.75 -16.07
N LEU A 455 -18.78 2.64 -15.72
CA LEU A 455 -19.49 2.51 -14.45
C LEU A 455 -18.52 2.73 -13.27
N ASN A 456 -18.92 3.58 -12.32
CA ASN A 456 -18.19 3.69 -11.06
C ASN A 456 -18.42 2.42 -10.22
N VAL A 457 -17.40 1.58 -10.17
CA VAL A 457 -17.48 0.27 -9.48
C VAL A 457 -17.48 0.39 -7.96
N GLU A 458 -17.07 1.51 -7.40
CA GLU A 458 -17.16 1.78 -5.95
C GLU A 458 -18.62 1.77 -5.47
N LYS A 459 -19.56 2.18 -6.34
CA LYS A 459 -20.99 2.33 -6.06
C LYS A 459 -21.85 1.21 -6.65
N ALA A 460 -21.28 0.17 -7.20
CA ALA A 460 -22.02 -0.81 -7.97
C ALA A 460 -21.79 -2.24 -7.47
N ARG A 461 -22.87 -3.01 -7.44
CA ARG A 461 -22.79 -4.44 -7.16
C ARG A 461 -22.17 -5.21 -8.33
N LEU A 462 -21.60 -6.36 -8.01
CA LEU A 462 -20.87 -7.21 -8.96
C LEU A 462 -21.74 -7.61 -10.18
N ASP A 463 -23.04 -7.86 -10.00
CA ASP A 463 -23.95 -8.19 -11.10
C ASP A 463 -24.10 -7.03 -12.10
N ARG A 464 -24.20 -5.78 -11.62
CA ARG A 464 -24.22 -4.59 -12.47
C ARG A 464 -22.88 -4.35 -13.17
N ILE A 465 -21.78 -4.59 -12.46
CA ILE A 465 -20.41 -4.44 -12.99
C ILE A 465 -20.21 -5.41 -14.14
N LEU A 466 -20.55 -6.69 -13.96
CA LEU A 466 -20.51 -7.72 -15.00
C LEU A 466 -21.56 -7.52 -16.10
N GLY A 467 -22.60 -6.71 -15.86
CA GLY A 467 -23.57 -6.28 -16.85
C GLY A 467 -23.05 -5.17 -17.78
N ASN A 468 -22.04 -4.41 -17.37
CA ASN A 468 -21.51 -3.26 -18.14
C ASN A 468 -20.65 -3.71 -19.31
N GLU A 469 -20.98 -3.23 -20.52
CA GLU A 469 -20.31 -3.66 -21.77
C GLU A 469 -18.85 -3.21 -21.85
N GLU A 470 -18.51 -2.01 -21.32
CA GLU A 470 -17.16 -1.50 -21.32
C GLU A 470 -16.24 -2.32 -20.40
N ILE A 471 -16.74 -2.67 -19.20
CA ILE A 471 -16.04 -3.52 -18.25
C ILE A 471 -15.87 -4.94 -18.81
N LYS A 472 -16.91 -5.52 -19.41
CA LYS A 472 -16.81 -6.82 -20.09
C LYS A 472 -15.75 -6.81 -21.18
N ALA A 473 -15.72 -5.74 -21.97
CA ALA A 473 -14.73 -5.61 -23.05
C ALA A 473 -13.30 -5.59 -22.49
N MET A 474 -13.04 -4.88 -21.39
CA MET A 474 -11.74 -4.87 -20.73
C MET A 474 -11.37 -6.24 -20.15
N ILE A 475 -12.27 -6.89 -19.40
CA ILE A 475 -12.03 -8.23 -18.84
C ILE A 475 -11.68 -9.23 -19.95
N THR A 476 -12.42 -9.19 -21.07
CA THR A 476 -12.18 -10.08 -22.22
C THR A 476 -10.87 -9.74 -22.93
N ALA A 477 -10.56 -8.45 -23.10
CA ALA A 477 -9.31 -8.03 -23.75
C ALA A 477 -8.07 -8.44 -22.96
N PHE A 478 -8.09 -8.28 -21.64
CA PHE A 478 -6.94 -8.63 -20.77
C PHE A 478 -6.78 -10.14 -20.60
N GLY A 479 -7.90 -10.87 -20.54
CA GLY A 479 -7.91 -12.33 -20.42
C GLY A 479 -7.70 -12.88 -19.01
N THR A 480 -7.43 -12.03 -18.02
CA THR A 480 -7.08 -12.43 -16.64
C THR A 480 -8.27 -12.86 -15.78
N GLY A 481 -9.51 -12.50 -16.16
CA GLY A 481 -10.65 -12.57 -15.23
C GLY A 481 -10.60 -11.47 -14.17
N ILE A 482 -11.47 -11.56 -13.16
CA ILE A 482 -11.56 -10.63 -12.02
C ILE A 482 -11.83 -11.38 -10.71
N HIS A 483 -11.51 -10.79 -9.56
CA HIS A 483 -11.70 -11.38 -8.23
C HIS A 483 -11.12 -12.80 -8.11
N GLU A 484 -11.92 -13.78 -7.66
CA GLU A 484 -11.53 -15.17 -7.48
C GLU A 484 -11.07 -15.87 -8.78
N ASP A 485 -11.57 -15.40 -9.94
CA ASP A 485 -11.18 -15.93 -11.26
C ASP A 485 -9.94 -15.23 -11.82
N PHE A 486 -9.36 -14.26 -11.10
CA PHE A 486 -8.18 -13.52 -11.57
C PHE A 486 -6.95 -14.42 -11.65
N ASP A 487 -6.35 -14.46 -12.83
CA ASP A 487 -5.14 -15.24 -13.10
C ASP A 487 -4.19 -14.41 -13.96
N ILE A 488 -3.17 -13.86 -13.33
CA ILE A 488 -2.16 -13.00 -13.99
C ILE A 488 -1.42 -13.72 -15.10
N SER A 489 -1.27 -15.05 -15.02
CA SER A 489 -0.57 -15.84 -16.05
C SER A 489 -1.29 -15.81 -17.41
N LYS A 490 -2.57 -15.43 -17.44
CA LYS A 490 -3.39 -15.28 -18.64
C LYS A 490 -3.39 -13.87 -19.22
N LEU A 491 -2.63 -12.96 -18.63
CA LEU A 491 -2.53 -11.58 -19.11
C LEU A 491 -1.99 -11.55 -20.55
N ARG A 492 -2.76 -10.89 -21.44
CA ARG A 492 -2.43 -10.82 -22.87
C ARG A 492 -1.52 -9.65 -23.25
N TYR A 493 -1.41 -8.66 -22.39
CA TYR A 493 -0.63 -7.43 -22.62
C TYR A 493 0.20 -7.08 -21.39
N HIS A 494 1.51 -7.05 -21.55
CA HIS A 494 2.42 -6.74 -20.43
C HIS A 494 2.27 -5.31 -19.91
N LYS A 495 1.79 -4.38 -20.75
CA LYS A 495 1.46 -3.01 -20.32
C LYS A 495 0.02 -2.68 -20.69
N ILE A 496 -0.71 -2.15 -19.72
CA ILE A 496 -2.04 -1.59 -19.88
C ILE A 496 -1.90 -0.08 -19.69
N ILE A 497 -2.11 0.68 -20.76
CA ILE A 497 -1.83 2.11 -20.81
C ILE A 497 -3.16 2.86 -20.91
N ILE A 498 -3.47 3.65 -19.90
CA ILE A 498 -4.61 4.57 -19.89
C ILE A 498 -4.19 5.82 -20.66
N MET A 499 -4.89 6.14 -21.72
CA MET A 499 -4.65 7.29 -22.58
C MET A 499 -5.95 8.07 -22.76
N THR A 500 -6.16 9.06 -21.91
CA THR A 500 -7.35 9.94 -21.87
C THR A 500 -6.97 11.36 -22.23
N ASP A 501 -7.97 12.17 -22.56
CA ASP A 501 -7.80 13.57 -22.86
C ASP A 501 -7.23 14.35 -21.66
N ALA A 502 -6.50 15.43 -21.90
CA ALA A 502 -5.89 16.25 -20.85
C ALA A 502 -6.89 17.28 -20.28
N ASP A 503 -8.13 16.87 -20.06
CA ASP A 503 -9.20 17.66 -19.48
C ASP A 503 -9.82 17.01 -18.24
N VAL A 504 -10.82 17.66 -17.64
CA VAL A 504 -11.47 17.17 -16.41
C VAL A 504 -12.25 15.86 -16.64
N ASP A 505 -12.77 15.63 -17.84
CA ASP A 505 -13.49 14.40 -18.18
C ASP A 505 -12.53 13.24 -18.36
N GLY A 506 -11.40 13.45 -19.05
CA GLY A 506 -10.34 12.46 -19.19
C GLY A 506 -9.70 12.08 -17.85
N ALA A 507 -9.47 13.07 -16.97
CA ALA A 507 -9.01 12.80 -15.60
C ALA A 507 -10.02 11.97 -14.79
N HIS A 508 -11.32 12.21 -14.96
CA HIS A 508 -12.37 11.42 -14.33
C HIS A 508 -12.42 9.99 -14.88
N ILE A 509 -12.29 9.80 -16.19
CA ILE A 509 -12.24 8.46 -16.82
C ILE A 509 -11.02 7.68 -16.31
N ALA A 510 -9.86 8.32 -16.25
CA ALA A 510 -8.65 7.69 -15.68
C ALA A 510 -8.88 7.26 -14.22
N THR A 511 -9.52 8.11 -13.40
CA THR A 511 -9.85 7.78 -12.01
C THR A 511 -10.85 6.60 -11.90
N LEU A 512 -11.86 6.54 -12.77
CA LEU A 512 -12.80 5.41 -12.82
C LEU A 512 -12.09 4.10 -13.20
N LEU A 513 -11.16 4.15 -14.15
CA LEU A 513 -10.34 3.01 -14.56
C LEU A 513 -9.42 2.55 -13.42
N LEU A 514 -8.74 3.49 -12.75
CA LEU A 514 -7.91 3.18 -11.59
C LEU A 514 -8.73 2.56 -10.45
N THR A 515 -9.95 3.04 -10.22
CA THR A 515 -10.90 2.44 -9.25
C THR A 515 -11.22 1.00 -9.62
N PHE A 516 -11.49 0.75 -10.91
CA PHE A 516 -11.75 -0.61 -11.40
C PHE A 516 -10.54 -1.53 -11.23
N PHE A 517 -9.34 -1.10 -11.60
CA PHE A 517 -8.13 -1.90 -11.41
C PHE A 517 -7.84 -2.15 -9.93
N TYR A 518 -7.93 -1.14 -9.10
CA TYR A 518 -7.70 -1.27 -7.66
C TYR A 518 -8.66 -2.27 -7.00
N ARG A 519 -9.98 -2.19 -7.32
CA ARG A 519 -11.01 -3.02 -6.68
C ARG A 519 -11.07 -4.45 -7.24
N PHE A 520 -10.79 -4.65 -8.53
CA PHE A 520 -11.06 -5.92 -9.21
C PHE A 520 -9.85 -6.62 -9.79
N MET A 521 -8.74 -5.92 -9.97
CA MET A 521 -7.49 -6.44 -10.55
C MET A 521 -6.24 -5.83 -9.87
N PRO A 522 -6.14 -5.79 -8.52
CA PRO A 522 -5.05 -5.11 -7.81
C PRO A 522 -3.67 -5.66 -8.20
N GLU A 523 -3.56 -6.93 -8.53
CA GLU A 523 -2.31 -7.55 -8.96
C GLU A 523 -1.72 -6.92 -10.23
N LEU A 524 -2.54 -6.35 -11.11
CA LEU A 524 -2.03 -5.61 -12.28
C LEU A 524 -1.26 -4.35 -11.86
N ILE A 525 -1.68 -3.70 -10.78
CA ILE A 525 -0.98 -2.53 -10.23
C ILE A 525 0.26 -3.00 -9.47
N LYS A 526 0.11 -3.96 -8.56
CA LYS A 526 1.21 -4.49 -7.71
C LYS A 526 2.39 -4.97 -8.55
N GLN A 527 2.12 -5.67 -9.66
CA GLN A 527 3.14 -6.18 -10.57
C GLN A 527 3.59 -5.17 -11.62
N GLY A 528 3.02 -3.95 -11.62
CA GLY A 528 3.47 -2.84 -12.44
C GLY A 528 3.09 -2.92 -13.91
N HIS A 529 1.90 -3.44 -14.21
CA HIS A 529 1.36 -3.54 -15.56
C HIS A 529 0.53 -2.32 -15.99
N VAL A 530 0.14 -1.42 -15.06
CA VAL A 530 -0.74 -0.27 -15.33
C VAL A 530 0.06 1.02 -15.45
N TYR A 531 -0.21 1.78 -16.51
CA TYR A 531 0.47 3.04 -16.83
C TYR A 531 -0.53 4.12 -17.25
N LEU A 532 -0.15 5.39 -17.02
CA LEU A 532 -0.82 6.57 -17.55
C LEU A 532 0.06 7.16 -18.66
N ALA A 533 -0.47 7.31 -19.86
CA ALA A 533 0.21 8.03 -20.92
C ALA A 533 0.23 9.53 -20.63
N GLN A 534 1.33 10.17 -20.97
CA GLN A 534 1.49 11.64 -20.85
C GLN A 534 1.61 12.24 -22.24
N PRO A 535 0.50 12.64 -22.89
CA PRO A 535 0.56 13.40 -24.13
C PRO A 535 1.08 14.82 -23.85
N PRO A 536 1.68 15.51 -24.84
CA PRO A 536 2.09 16.89 -24.68
C PRO A 536 0.86 17.80 -24.52
N LEU A 537 1.01 18.84 -23.69
CA LEU A 537 -0.02 19.88 -23.52
C LEU A 537 0.06 20.96 -24.61
N TYR A 538 1.25 21.20 -25.16
CA TYR A 538 1.48 22.26 -26.12
C TYR A 538 2.30 21.78 -27.31
N LYS A 539 1.93 22.29 -28.49
CA LYS A 539 2.73 22.26 -29.71
C LYS A 539 3.20 23.66 -30.01
N ILE A 540 4.49 23.84 -30.22
CA ILE A 540 5.10 25.11 -30.61
C ILE A 540 5.68 24.94 -32.01
N GLU A 541 5.31 25.84 -32.93
CA GLU A 541 5.83 25.84 -34.30
C GLU A 541 6.53 27.17 -34.60
N LYS A 542 7.79 27.10 -35.05
CA LYS A 542 8.56 28.24 -35.54
C LYS A 542 9.44 27.82 -36.71
N ASN A 543 9.35 28.51 -37.84
CA ASN A 543 10.17 28.28 -39.04
C ASN A 543 10.15 26.81 -39.52
N LYS A 544 8.97 26.17 -39.51
CA LYS A 544 8.75 24.75 -39.85
C LYS A 544 9.40 23.74 -38.89
N LYS A 545 9.97 24.18 -37.78
CA LYS A 545 10.38 23.30 -36.67
C LYS A 545 9.26 23.23 -35.65
N VAL A 546 9.08 22.04 -35.09
CA VAL A 546 8.04 21.76 -34.10
C VAL A 546 8.71 21.32 -32.81
N TRP A 547 8.22 21.84 -31.69
CA TRP A 547 8.56 21.42 -30.33
C TRP A 547 7.28 21.06 -29.61
N TYR A 548 7.39 20.18 -28.64
CA TYR A 548 6.30 19.77 -27.75
C TYR A 548 6.68 20.10 -26.33
N ALA A 549 5.72 20.59 -25.53
CA ALA A 549 5.89 20.83 -24.10
C ALA A 549 4.81 20.08 -23.30
N TYR A 550 5.25 19.48 -22.21
CA TYR A 550 4.42 18.65 -21.33
C TYR A 550 4.01 19.38 -20.05
N SER A 551 4.53 20.59 -19.83
CA SER A 551 4.16 21.50 -18.73
C SER A 551 4.27 22.96 -19.15
N ASP A 552 3.71 23.86 -18.32
CA ASP A 552 3.84 25.31 -18.52
C ASP A 552 5.28 25.78 -18.34
N GLU A 553 6.02 25.14 -17.43
CA GLU A 553 7.44 25.42 -17.20
C GLU A 553 8.26 25.07 -18.45
N GLU A 554 8.02 23.90 -19.03
CA GLU A 554 8.71 23.46 -20.25
C GLU A 554 8.36 24.33 -21.45
N LEU A 555 7.07 24.72 -21.59
CA LEU A 555 6.65 25.71 -22.58
C LEU A 555 7.46 27.02 -22.44
N ASN A 556 7.58 27.54 -21.21
CA ASN A 556 8.33 28.77 -20.96
C ASN A 556 9.82 28.61 -21.27
N GLN A 557 10.44 27.47 -20.96
CA GLN A 557 11.83 27.18 -21.30
C GLN A 557 12.04 27.16 -22.82
N ILE A 558 11.20 26.43 -23.56
CA ILE A 558 11.28 26.38 -25.03
C ILE A 558 11.10 27.79 -25.61
N MET A 559 10.14 28.56 -25.10
CA MET A 559 9.92 29.93 -25.56
C MET A 559 11.10 30.89 -25.29
N LEU A 560 11.85 30.65 -24.22
CA LEU A 560 13.11 31.38 -23.93
C LEU A 560 14.23 30.99 -24.91
N GLU A 561 14.36 29.73 -25.24
CA GLU A 561 15.39 29.21 -26.15
C GLU A 561 15.19 29.65 -27.59
N ILE A 562 13.94 29.59 -28.09
CA ILE A 562 13.63 29.95 -29.48
C ILE A 562 13.40 31.45 -29.68
N GLY A 563 13.32 32.23 -28.57
CA GLY A 563 12.97 33.66 -28.56
C GLY A 563 11.46 33.88 -28.67
N ARG A 564 10.93 34.80 -27.85
CA ARG A 564 9.51 35.20 -27.85
C ARG A 564 9.27 36.20 -28.97
N ASP A 565 8.86 35.77 -30.15
CA ASP A 565 8.48 36.62 -31.24
C ASP A 565 7.07 36.28 -31.78
N GLN A 566 6.52 37.16 -32.67
CA GLN A 566 5.18 36.99 -33.25
C GLN A 566 5.09 35.79 -34.23
N ASN A 567 6.20 35.16 -34.60
CA ASN A 567 6.24 34.04 -35.52
C ASN A 567 6.05 32.69 -34.81
N ASN A 568 6.01 32.67 -33.47
CA ASN A 568 5.77 31.48 -32.69
C ASN A 568 4.27 31.17 -32.71
N LYS A 569 3.90 30.03 -33.28
CA LYS A 569 2.54 29.50 -33.17
C LYS A 569 2.51 28.51 -32.05
N VAL A 570 1.78 28.83 -30.98
CA VAL A 570 1.54 27.93 -29.84
C VAL A 570 0.12 27.41 -29.94
N GLN A 571 -0.02 26.08 -29.99
CA GLN A 571 -1.30 25.38 -29.91
C GLN A 571 -1.35 24.63 -28.60
N ARG A 572 -2.39 24.83 -27.78
CA ARG A 572 -2.71 24.02 -26.63
C ARG A 572 -3.61 22.87 -27.07
N TYR A 573 -3.24 21.64 -26.78
CA TYR A 573 -4.08 20.47 -27.01
C TYR A 573 -5.09 20.34 -25.86
N LYS A 574 -6.37 20.21 -26.20
CA LYS A 574 -7.45 19.94 -25.24
C LYS A 574 -7.82 18.47 -25.21
N GLY A 575 -7.61 17.76 -26.32
CA GLY A 575 -7.89 16.35 -26.41
C GLY A 575 -7.02 15.64 -27.45
N LEU A 576 -6.89 14.33 -27.31
CA LEU A 576 -6.13 13.45 -28.21
C LEU A 576 -6.67 13.44 -29.65
N GLY A 577 -7.97 13.75 -29.82
CA GLY A 577 -8.61 13.87 -31.12
C GLY A 577 -8.14 15.06 -31.96
N GLU A 578 -7.44 16.04 -31.35
CA GLU A 578 -6.82 17.18 -32.04
C GLU A 578 -5.45 16.84 -32.64
N MET A 579 -4.87 15.71 -32.25
CA MET A 579 -3.60 15.22 -32.79
C MET A 579 -3.84 14.34 -34.02
N ASP A 580 -3.06 14.58 -35.07
CA ASP A 580 -2.99 13.61 -36.16
C ASP A 580 -2.22 12.35 -35.74
N ALA A 581 -2.29 11.30 -36.56
CA ALA A 581 -1.71 10.01 -36.22
C ALA A 581 -0.18 10.06 -36.06
N ASP A 582 0.51 10.87 -36.85
CA ASP A 582 1.96 11.00 -36.79
C ASP A 582 2.38 11.73 -35.50
N GLN A 583 1.67 12.80 -35.12
CA GLN A 583 1.90 13.52 -33.87
C GLN A 583 1.66 12.61 -32.65
N LEU A 584 0.55 11.86 -32.66
CA LEU A 584 0.22 10.94 -31.58
C LEU A 584 1.26 9.81 -31.44
N TRP A 585 1.76 9.31 -32.57
CA TRP A 585 2.87 8.34 -32.57
C TRP A 585 4.13 8.94 -31.95
N GLU A 586 4.62 10.05 -32.52
CA GLU A 586 5.91 10.65 -32.14
C GLU A 586 5.99 11.11 -30.68
N THR A 587 4.87 11.50 -30.07
CA THR A 587 4.84 12.10 -28.74
C THR A 587 4.36 11.14 -27.64
N THR A 588 3.46 10.19 -27.98
CA THR A 588 2.68 9.47 -26.97
C THR A 588 2.72 7.95 -27.13
N MET A 589 2.92 7.43 -28.35
CA MET A 589 2.82 5.99 -28.60
C MET A 589 4.16 5.34 -28.97
N ASP A 590 5.14 6.07 -29.47
CA ASP A 590 6.47 5.55 -29.80
C ASP A 590 7.19 5.11 -28.52
N PRO A 591 7.51 3.82 -28.36
CA PRO A 591 8.16 3.30 -27.15
C PRO A 591 9.48 3.99 -26.79
N GLU A 592 10.19 4.58 -27.77
CA GLU A 592 11.48 5.23 -27.57
C GLU A 592 11.36 6.69 -27.10
N LYS A 593 10.20 7.34 -27.33
CA LYS A 593 10.03 8.80 -27.08
C LYS A 593 8.96 9.14 -26.07
N ARG A 594 7.96 8.26 -25.92
CA ARG A 594 6.80 8.51 -25.06
C ARG A 594 7.15 8.59 -23.58
N ILE A 595 6.35 9.34 -22.84
CA ILE A 595 6.40 9.42 -21.39
C ILE A 595 5.24 8.60 -20.82
N LEU A 596 5.56 7.60 -19.99
CA LEU A 596 4.58 6.80 -19.25
C LEU A 596 4.81 6.95 -17.74
N LEU A 597 3.76 7.26 -17.02
CA LEU A 597 3.75 7.19 -15.56
C LEU A 597 3.26 5.81 -15.13
N ARG A 598 4.10 5.06 -14.44
CA ARG A 598 3.71 3.78 -13.86
C ARG A 598 2.85 4.02 -12.64
N VAL A 599 1.71 3.34 -12.60
CA VAL A 599 0.85 3.33 -11.41
C VAL A 599 1.45 2.35 -10.39
N ASN A 600 1.75 2.86 -9.21
CA ASN A 600 2.28 2.07 -8.11
C ASN A 600 1.29 2.06 -6.95
N MET A 601 1.30 0.97 -6.19
CA MET A 601 0.54 0.82 -4.97
C MET A 601 1.51 0.33 -3.88
N ASP A 602 1.60 1.09 -2.80
CA ASP A 602 2.35 0.68 -1.63
C ASP A 602 1.46 -0.20 -0.76
N GLU A 603 1.86 -1.45 -0.56
CA GLU A 603 1.12 -2.42 0.25
C GLU A 603 1.01 -1.99 1.73
N ASP A 604 1.99 -1.25 2.23
CA ASP A 604 1.98 -0.73 3.60
C ASP A 604 0.96 0.42 3.77
N SER A 605 0.51 1.04 2.67
CA SER A 605 -0.48 2.13 2.65
C SER A 605 -1.86 1.70 2.15
N GLU A 606 -2.16 0.40 2.06
CA GLU A 606 -3.39 -0.13 1.45
C GLU A 606 -4.66 0.45 2.10
N SER A 607 -4.68 0.60 3.44
CA SER A 607 -5.80 1.20 4.17
C SER A 607 -6.06 2.65 3.78
N GLU A 608 -5.00 3.45 3.61
CA GLU A 608 -5.11 4.86 3.18
C GLU A 608 -5.55 4.97 1.72
N ILE A 609 -5.12 4.04 0.88
CA ILE A 609 -5.57 3.94 -0.52
C ILE A 609 -7.06 3.64 -0.54
N ASP A 610 -7.55 2.69 0.28
CA ASP A 610 -8.97 2.39 0.41
C ASP A 610 -9.78 3.61 0.85
N VAL A 611 -9.35 4.30 1.92
CA VAL A 611 -9.98 5.54 2.40
C VAL A 611 -10.02 6.59 1.30
N THR A 612 -8.95 6.72 0.49
CA THR A 612 -8.88 7.69 -0.61
C THR A 612 -9.89 7.35 -1.70
N PHE A 613 -9.95 6.10 -2.17
CA PHE A 613 -10.93 5.69 -3.18
C PHE A 613 -12.36 5.79 -2.64
N SER A 614 -12.64 5.36 -1.42
CA SER A 614 -13.96 5.48 -0.79
C SER A 614 -14.38 6.93 -0.61
N THR A 615 -13.45 7.84 -0.28
CA THR A 615 -13.72 9.28 -0.15
C THR A 615 -14.02 9.92 -1.51
N LEU A 616 -13.17 9.66 -2.51
CA LEU A 616 -13.28 10.31 -3.82
C LEU A 616 -14.40 9.72 -4.68
N MET A 617 -14.58 8.40 -4.64
CA MET A 617 -15.47 7.66 -5.54
C MET A 617 -16.73 7.12 -4.86
N GLY A 618 -16.81 7.14 -3.52
CA GLY A 618 -17.95 6.69 -2.73
C GLY A 618 -19.17 7.62 -2.81
N ASP A 619 -20.25 7.28 -2.10
CA ASP A 619 -21.52 8.01 -2.15
C ASP A 619 -21.53 9.29 -1.30
N LYS A 620 -20.77 9.33 -0.20
CA LYS A 620 -20.72 10.49 0.70
C LYS A 620 -20.07 11.70 0.03
N VAL A 621 -20.78 12.82 0.05
CA VAL A 621 -20.31 14.08 -0.54
C VAL A 621 -19.41 14.85 0.45
N GLU A 622 -19.75 14.84 1.74
CA GLU A 622 -19.05 15.64 2.76
C GLU A 622 -17.57 15.29 2.92
N PRO A 623 -17.18 14.00 3.08
CA PRO A 623 -15.76 13.64 3.14
C PRO A 623 -14.98 14.04 1.88
N ARG A 624 -15.62 13.97 0.71
CA ARG A 624 -15.03 14.42 -0.55
C ARG A 624 -14.81 15.93 -0.59
N ARG A 625 -15.79 16.70 -0.10
CA ARG A 625 -15.66 18.17 -0.01
C ARG A 625 -14.53 18.55 0.94
N GLU A 626 -14.48 17.95 2.14
CA GLU A 626 -13.39 18.17 3.10
C GLU A 626 -12.02 17.84 2.49
N PHE A 627 -11.93 16.75 1.72
CA PHE A 627 -10.69 16.37 1.03
C PHE A 627 -10.27 17.42 0.01
N ILE A 628 -11.20 17.90 -0.82
CA ILE A 628 -10.94 18.93 -1.85
C ILE A 628 -10.47 20.22 -1.17
N GLU A 629 -11.18 20.70 -0.15
CA GLU A 629 -10.84 21.93 0.58
C GLU A 629 -9.44 21.84 1.23
N ALA A 630 -9.13 20.72 1.86
CA ALA A 630 -7.83 20.49 2.52
C ALA A 630 -6.65 20.45 1.53
N ASN A 631 -6.89 19.97 0.29
CA ASN A 631 -5.85 19.77 -0.71
C ASN A 631 -5.82 20.84 -1.81
N ALA A 632 -6.79 21.76 -1.84
CA ALA A 632 -6.91 22.80 -2.88
C ALA A 632 -5.64 23.64 -3.06
N LYS A 633 -4.93 23.93 -1.96
CA LYS A 633 -3.68 24.71 -1.97
C LYS A 633 -2.50 24.00 -2.68
N TYR A 634 -2.59 22.70 -2.91
CA TYR A 634 -1.55 21.92 -3.59
C TYR A 634 -1.82 21.75 -5.09
N VAL A 635 -3.00 22.15 -5.56
CA VAL A 635 -3.36 22.05 -6.98
C VAL A 635 -2.63 23.13 -7.76
N LYS A 636 -1.76 22.71 -8.70
CA LYS A 636 -0.95 23.61 -9.52
C LYS A 636 -1.58 23.90 -10.88
N ASN A 637 -2.38 22.96 -11.41
CA ASN A 637 -2.97 23.04 -12.74
C ASN A 637 -4.50 23.03 -12.62
N LEU A 638 -5.09 24.20 -12.49
CA LEU A 638 -6.54 24.38 -12.65
C LEU A 638 -6.80 24.74 -14.10
N ASP A 639 -7.62 23.96 -14.78
CA ASP A 639 -8.15 24.30 -16.09
C ASP A 639 -9.31 25.31 -15.86
N ILE A 640 -8.94 26.60 -15.81
CA ILE A 640 -9.89 27.72 -15.60
C ILE A 640 -10.14 28.40 -16.94
#